data_178646ac31ab229f23f5c439f261f34f
#
_entry.id   178646ac31ab229f23f5c439f261f34f
#
_cell.length_a   1.000
_cell.length_b   1.000
_cell.length_c   1.000
_cell.angle_alpha   90.00
_cell.angle_beta   90.00
_cell.angle_gamma   90.00
#
_symmetry.space_group_name_H-M   'P 1'
#
loop_
_entity.id
_entity.type
_entity.pdbx_description
1 polymer ?
#
loop_
_entity_poly.entity_id
_entity_poly.type
_entity_poly.pdbx_seq_one_letter_code
_entity_poly.pdbx_strand_id
1 'polypeptide(L)'
;MTKFVDVRESVRSSVYSFIEKCRLMGYYPESSLAVLLALYYVKANERDQIYHELADNVKNLLGSNKSVVEELILNLQSVNHDEYLKVYSSVVDEMVDHMLLNYSQFCNYVLPDSLTALFDGLAKHHGVTSVFNPFAGLASIPMAMKDISVYSQEKTAVAHAVGTVLLDAHGYDYGCFSSKDVFDEWNPTHAECVITVPPFVRRMVEDMGKEIPVGNYEELVVWNYQRSTEKYAYVVVPNGFCFNSNKTTVTQRKSILDNNYVDAVVALPSNFLIGTGIPTSLLILNKERGMDAPIAFVDASNMFTNNIHKERVLDTDAVLKLIMHPGKENSVLVNINDVRDNDSILTPSTYIVHELENVPEGYQIVVLKDFVELIPQNRKYSETEGRFVSISQLSKDPADCKRLPESFELSSDLFKVSKLDEPALLLSTIGVLKPTYCPASPENPVFLHPHVRAFRLKEDWIHPAYLCLQLSKSTGYNVGTFVPHINISEILRIKVAFPSIGTLQSFDEQGRLYNEAMESAKLAKAKELGLQEVINKMKAEYMIEVRNRKHDMKTPMTQLRNTLTLLDAFAKGLPEEQSLKLQGYIDRQRTAVDTLSEIVRHLADEETFATPEALDIDDILRSFEEKNDRYEIIYMADEVALNEIGDGRAIVKMGKSDFLRLVNNIIGNAIQHGFVDNTVHYGLFISLSVADGAFMIRFVNNGKPLPEGMDKARYGMKGVKGKDSQGQGTGGSVVKGITEHYGGDYDIYTKGTDGKQFTVVDVKLPIYQEDE
;
A
#
# COMPACT_ATOMS: atom_id res chain seq x y z
N MET A 1 -46.37 -17.02 -17.00
CA MET A 1 -45.66 -16.08 -16.13
C MET A 1 -44.30 -15.88 -16.75
N THR A 2 -44.15 -14.85 -17.58
CA THR A 2 -42.87 -14.43 -18.15
C THR A 2 -41.98 -13.91 -17.04
N LYS A 3 -40.88 -14.58 -16.72
CA LYS A 3 -39.90 -14.06 -15.78
C LYS A 3 -39.45 -12.70 -16.32
N PHE A 4 -39.66 -11.63 -15.59
CA PHE A 4 -38.93 -10.38 -15.77
C PHE A 4 -37.45 -10.72 -15.55
N VAL A 5 -36.73 -10.90 -16.61
CA VAL A 5 -35.26 -10.94 -16.55
C VAL A 5 -34.87 -9.52 -16.19
N ASP A 6 -34.20 -9.35 -15.04
CA ASP A 6 -33.67 -8.06 -14.64
C ASP A 6 -32.72 -7.59 -15.76
N VAL A 7 -33.00 -6.44 -16.33
CA VAL A 7 -32.24 -5.86 -17.44
C VAL A 7 -30.75 -5.73 -17.09
N ARG A 8 -30.47 -5.36 -15.84
CA ARG A 8 -29.11 -5.29 -15.33
C ARG A 8 -28.40 -6.65 -15.41
N GLU A 9 -29.08 -7.71 -15.02
CA GLU A 9 -28.53 -9.06 -15.05
C GLU A 9 -28.31 -9.53 -16.50
N SER A 10 -29.18 -9.17 -17.44
CA SER A 10 -28.99 -9.46 -18.86
C SER A 10 -27.75 -8.77 -19.44
N VAL A 11 -27.56 -7.47 -19.12
CA VAL A 11 -26.38 -6.70 -19.56
C VAL A 11 -25.11 -7.27 -18.95
N ARG A 12 -25.11 -7.55 -17.64
CA ARG A 12 -23.96 -8.16 -16.94
C ARG A 12 -23.59 -9.52 -17.52
N SER A 13 -24.57 -10.38 -17.73
CA SER A 13 -24.33 -11.71 -18.30
C SER A 13 -23.69 -11.62 -19.68
N SER A 14 -24.12 -10.69 -20.53
CA SER A 14 -23.51 -10.45 -21.84
C SER A 14 -22.07 -9.98 -21.73
N VAL A 15 -21.80 -9.06 -20.82
CA VAL A 15 -20.46 -8.49 -20.56
C VAL A 15 -19.51 -9.55 -20.02
N TYR A 16 -19.89 -10.29 -18.98
CA TYR A 16 -19.01 -11.31 -18.40
C TYR A 16 -18.79 -12.51 -19.35
N SER A 17 -19.80 -12.90 -20.13
CA SER A 17 -19.61 -13.90 -21.19
C SER A 17 -18.58 -13.46 -22.24
N PHE A 18 -18.57 -12.17 -22.59
CA PHE A 18 -17.57 -11.62 -23.49
C PHE A 18 -16.16 -11.62 -22.90
N ILE A 19 -16.02 -11.15 -21.65
CA ILE A 19 -14.73 -11.15 -20.93
C ILE A 19 -14.15 -12.56 -20.88
N GLU A 20 -15.01 -13.54 -20.58
CA GLU A 20 -14.60 -14.94 -20.54
C GLU A 20 -14.14 -15.47 -21.92
N LYS A 21 -14.86 -15.13 -22.99
CA LYS A 21 -14.42 -15.46 -24.36
C LYS A 21 -13.07 -14.85 -24.70
N CYS A 22 -12.85 -13.58 -24.33
CA CYS A 22 -11.57 -12.91 -24.55
C CYS A 22 -10.45 -13.54 -23.72
N ARG A 23 -10.74 -13.95 -22.49
CA ARG A 23 -9.78 -14.66 -21.63
C ARG A 23 -9.31 -15.97 -22.27
N LEU A 24 -10.25 -16.78 -22.78
CA LEU A 24 -9.94 -18.03 -23.46
C LEU A 24 -9.10 -17.84 -24.73
N MET A 25 -9.14 -16.65 -25.32
CA MET A 25 -8.36 -16.29 -26.51
C MET A 25 -7.04 -15.59 -26.18
N GLY A 26 -6.71 -15.39 -24.90
CA GLY A 26 -5.49 -14.71 -24.47
C GLY A 26 -5.52 -13.18 -24.61
N TYR A 27 -6.70 -12.56 -24.77
CA TYR A 27 -6.87 -11.10 -24.86
C TYR A 27 -7.30 -10.52 -23.51
N TYR A 28 -6.37 -10.43 -22.63
CA TYR A 28 -6.57 -9.90 -21.30
C TYR A 28 -5.42 -8.92 -21.03
N PRO A 29 -5.56 -7.68 -20.81
CA PRO A 29 -6.61 -6.82 -20.25
C PRO A 29 -7.51 -6.09 -21.25
N GLU A 30 -7.28 -6.21 -22.52
CA GLU A 30 -7.96 -5.45 -23.59
C GLU A 30 -9.49 -5.69 -23.61
N SER A 31 -9.93 -6.82 -23.04
CA SER A 31 -11.34 -7.18 -22.94
C SER A 31 -12.16 -6.17 -22.14
N SER A 32 -11.64 -5.66 -21.03
CA SER A 32 -12.36 -4.67 -20.21
C SER A 32 -12.53 -3.33 -20.93
N LEU A 33 -11.51 -2.90 -21.65
CA LEU A 33 -11.61 -1.72 -22.53
C LEU A 33 -12.64 -1.93 -23.63
N ALA A 34 -12.61 -3.08 -24.31
CA ALA A 34 -13.57 -3.39 -25.36
C ALA A 34 -15.02 -3.39 -24.85
N VAL A 35 -15.24 -3.88 -23.62
CA VAL A 35 -16.54 -3.83 -22.95
C VAL A 35 -16.99 -2.38 -22.73
N LEU A 36 -16.13 -1.54 -22.15
CA LEU A 36 -16.48 -0.14 -21.87
C LEU A 36 -16.85 0.62 -23.16
N LEU A 37 -16.11 0.37 -24.24
CA LEU A 37 -16.40 0.98 -25.54
C LEU A 37 -17.69 0.45 -26.17
N ALA A 38 -17.98 -0.85 -26.03
CA ALA A 38 -19.24 -1.43 -26.48
C ALA A 38 -20.44 -0.89 -25.72
N LEU A 39 -20.31 -0.73 -24.38
CA LEU A 39 -21.33 -0.11 -23.53
C LEU A 39 -21.62 1.33 -23.97
N TYR A 40 -20.58 2.12 -24.17
CA TYR A 40 -20.71 3.50 -24.65
C TYR A 40 -21.37 3.58 -26.03
N TYR A 41 -20.93 2.74 -26.97
CA TYR A 41 -21.49 2.69 -28.32
C TYR A 41 -23.00 2.38 -28.34
N VAL A 42 -23.41 1.41 -27.53
CA VAL A 42 -24.84 1.05 -27.43
C VAL A 42 -25.66 2.16 -26.78
N LYS A 43 -25.10 2.88 -25.82
CA LYS A 43 -25.74 4.05 -25.17
C LYS A 43 -25.94 5.19 -26.17
N ALA A 44 -24.94 5.52 -26.96
CA ALA A 44 -24.98 6.63 -27.90
C ALA A 44 -25.98 6.38 -29.05
N ASN A 45 -26.34 5.13 -29.34
CA ASN A 45 -27.23 4.71 -30.42
C ASN A 45 -26.88 5.31 -31.80
N GLU A 46 -25.69 5.84 -31.98
CA GLU A 46 -25.14 6.46 -33.18
C GLU A 46 -23.72 5.95 -33.44
N ARG A 47 -23.39 5.83 -34.76
CA ARG A 47 -22.01 5.50 -35.20
C ARG A 47 -21.17 6.77 -35.21
N ASP A 48 -20.84 7.27 -34.03
CA ASP A 48 -20.14 8.52 -33.88
C ASP A 48 -18.64 8.41 -34.17
N GLN A 49 -18.02 9.55 -34.51
CA GLN A 49 -16.62 9.66 -34.90
C GLN A 49 -15.68 9.18 -33.76
N ILE A 50 -16.05 9.43 -32.49
CA ILE A 50 -15.34 8.95 -31.29
C ILE A 50 -15.27 7.41 -31.27
N TYR A 51 -16.36 6.72 -31.67
CA TYR A 51 -16.34 5.26 -31.80
C TYR A 51 -15.29 4.79 -32.80
N HIS A 52 -15.12 5.49 -33.95
CA HIS A 52 -14.14 5.09 -34.95
C HIS A 52 -12.71 5.24 -34.45
N GLU A 53 -12.39 6.32 -33.75
CA GLU A 53 -11.05 6.53 -33.15
C GLU A 53 -10.75 5.52 -32.03
N LEU A 54 -11.69 5.30 -31.12
CA LEU A 54 -11.58 4.32 -30.05
C LEU A 54 -11.61 2.89 -30.57
N ALA A 55 -12.48 2.60 -31.56
CA ALA A 55 -12.59 1.28 -32.18
C ALA A 55 -11.34 0.91 -33.00
N ASP A 56 -10.62 1.87 -33.56
CA ASP A 56 -9.37 1.58 -34.25
C ASP A 56 -8.26 1.20 -33.30
N ASN A 57 -8.21 1.82 -32.12
CA ASN A 57 -7.32 1.40 -31.04
C ASN A 57 -7.67 0.00 -30.52
N VAL A 58 -8.96 -0.31 -30.31
CA VAL A 58 -9.41 -1.64 -29.89
C VAL A 58 -9.23 -2.67 -31.00
N LYS A 59 -9.46 -2.31 -32.28
CA LYS A 59 -9.20 -3.20 -33.44
C LYS A 59 -7.71 -3.55 -33.53
N ASN A 60 -6.83 -2.61 -33.23
CA ASN A 60 -5.39 -2.85 -33.24
C ASN A 60 -4.97 -3.77 -32.07
N LEU A 61 -5.61 -3.64 -30.90
CA LEU A 61 -5.39 -4.49 -29.74
C LEU A 61 -5.99 -5.90 -29.89
N LEU A 62 -7.20 -6.02 -30.41
CA LEU A 62 -7.92 -7.30 -30.59
C LEU A 62 -7.61 -8.02 -31.90
N GLY A 63 -6.85 -7.42 -32.80
CA GLY A 63 -6.42 -8.03 -34.07
C GLY A 63 -7.59 -8.50 -34.96
N SER A 64 -7.56 -9.76 -35.38
CA SER A 64 -8.55 -10.36 -36.32
C SER A 64 -9.90 -10.75 -35.69
N ASN A 65 -10.09 -10.59 -34.34
CA ASN A 65 -11.28 -11.11 -33.64
C ASN A 65 -12.44 -10.09 -33.53
N LYS A 66 -12.64 -9.31 -34.56
CA LYS A 66 -13.71 -8.31 -34.67
C LYS A 66 -15.11 -8.88 -34.40
N SER A 67 -15.35 -10.14 -34.77
CA SER A 67 -16.65 -10.82 -34.63
C SER A 67 -17.11 -10.98 -33.18
N VAL A 68 -16.19 -11.04 -32.19
CA VAL A 68 -16.54 -11.23 -30.79
C VAL A 68 -17.08 -9.92 -30.19
N VAL A 69 -16.51 -8.77 -30.57
CA VAL A 69 -17.02 -7.45 -30.18
C VAL A 69 -18.37 -7.15 -30.82
N GLU A 70 -18.54 -7.53 -32.07
CA GLU A 70 -19.82 -7.40 -32.79
C GLU A 70 -20.92 -8.23 -32.12
N GLU A 71 -20.61 -9.45 -31.64
CA GLU A 71 -21.55 -10.28 -30.88
C GLU A 71 -21.96 -9.62 -29.57
N LEU A 72 -20.98 -9.03 -28.82
CA LEU A 72 -21.30 -8.28 -27.58
C LEU A 72 -22.23 -7.12 -27.87
N ILE A 73 -21.94 -6.30 -28.89
CA ILE A 73 -22.77 -5.15 -29.27
C ILE A 73 -24.18 -5.61 -29.63
N LEU A 74 -24.34 -6.68 -30.44
CA LEU A 74 -25.65 -7.23 -30.78
C LEU A 74 -26.44 -7.70 -29.55
N ASN A 75 -25.78 -8.37 -28.60
CA ASN A 75 -26.40 -8.82 -27.38
C ASN A 75 -26.87 -7.64 -26.53
N LEU A 76 -26.05 -6.59 -26.39
CA LEU A 76 -26.42 -5.37 -25.66
C LEU A 76 -27.56 -4.60 -26.36
N GLN A 77 -27.56 -4.52 -27.69
CA GLN A 77 -28.63 -3.89 -28.49
C GLN A 77 -29.96 -4.65 -28.46
N SER A 78 -29.94 -5.95 -28.07
CA SER A 78 -31.16 -6.74 -27.92
C SER A 78 -31.98 -6.34 -26.68
N VAL A 79 -31.37 -5.60 -25.75
CA VAL A 79 -32.00 -5.06 -24.55
C VAL A 79 -32.79 -3.80 -24.92
N ASN A 80 -33.93 -3.56 -24.24
CA ASN A 80 -34.68 -2.32 -24.43
C ASN A 80 -33.80 -1.11 -24.07
N HIS A 81 -33.68 -0.15 -24.99
CA HIS A 81 -32.75 0.97 -24.84
C HIS A 81 -33.05 1.86 -23.63
N ASP A 82 -34.31 2.18 -23.34
CA ASP A 82 -34.69 3.00 -22.17
C ASP A 82 -34.36 2.31 -20.85
N GLU A 83 -34.50 1.00 -20.79
CA GLU A 83 -34.13 0.19 -19.64
C GLU A 83 -32.59 0.05 -19.54
N TYR A 84 -31.89 -0.05 -20.67
CA TYR A 84 -30.45 -0.07 -20.74
C TYR A 84 -29.84 1.23 -20.15
N LEU A 85 -30.39 2.41 -20.52
CA LEU A 85 -29.93 3.69 -20.02
C LEU A 85 -30.00 3.80 -18.49
N LYS A 86 -30.99 3.15 -17.85
CA LYS A 86 -31.12 3.15 -16.37
C LYS A 86 -30.02 2.39 -15.66
N VAL A 87 -29.39 1.43 -16.32
CA VAL A 87 -28.34 0.59 -15.73
C VAL A 87 -26.93 0.91 -16.23
N TYR A 88 -26.83 1.74 -17.27
CA TYR A 88 -25.57 2.03 -17.98
C TYR A 88 -24.45 2.51 -17.04
N SER A 89 -24.69 3.58 -16.25
CA SER A 89 -23.67 4.12 -15.34
C SER A 89 -23.18 3.06 -14.34
N SER A 90 -24.11 2.32 -13.74
CA SER A 90 -23.77 1.32 -12.74
C SER A 90 -22.99 0.12 -13.33
N VAL A 91 -23.17 -0.20 -14.60
CA VAL A 91 -22.38 -1.26 -15.27
C VAL A 91 -21.01 -0.73 -15.70
N VAL A 92 -20.93 0.54 -16.12
CA VAL A 92 -19.62 1.20 -16.40
C VAL A 92 -18.77 1.23 -15.13
N ASP A 93 -19.32 1.67 -14.00
CA ASP A 93 -18.59 1.67 -12.72
C ASP A 93 -18.10 0.28 -12.36
N GLU A 94 -18.97 -0.73 -12.48
CA GLU A 94 -18.59 -2.13 -12.22
C GLU A 94 -17.44 -2.61 -13.10
N MET A 95 -17.41 -2.19 -14.36
CA MET A 95 -16.35 -2.58 -15.30
C MET A 95 -15.04 -1.84 -15.01
N VAL A 96 -15.10 -0.58 -14.62
CA VAL A 96 -13.92 0.16 -14.19
C VAL A 96 -13.37 -0.41 -12.89
N ASP A 97 -14.22 -0.71 -11.91
CA ASP A 97 -13.82 -1.40 -10.68
C ASP A 97 -13.16 -2.76 -10.98
N HIS A 98 -13.77 -3.54 -11.87
CA HIS A 98 -13.18 -4.80 -12.33
C HIS A 98 -11.80 -4.59 -12.97
N MET A 99 -11.65 -3.55 -13.78
CA MET A 99 -10.38 -3.20 -14.41
C MET A 99 -9.32 -2.78 -13.37
N LEU A 100 -9.68 -1.96 -12.41
CA LEU A 100 -8.79 -1.50 -11.33
C LEU A 100 -8.37 -2.64 -10.40
N LEU A 101 -9.27 -3.59 -10.14
CA LEU A 101 -8.98 -4.76 -9.31
C LEU A 101 -8.00 -5.73 -9.96
N ASN A 102 -8.11 -5.91 -11.27
CA ASN A 102 -7.35 -6.93 -11.98
C ASN A 102 -6.06 -6.38 -12.64
N TYR A 103 -5.95 -5.05 -12.80
CA TYR A 103 -4.80 -4.42 -13.48
C TYR A 103 -4.24 -3.29 -12.63
N SER A 104 -3.23 -3.60 -11.82
CA SER A 104 -2.56 -2.62 -10.95
C SER A 104 -2.03 -1.39 -11.69
N GLN A 105 -1.66 -1.55 -12.96
CA GLN A 105 -1.22 -0.43 -13.80
C GLN A 105 -2.26 0.69 -13.94
N PHE A 106 -3.56 0.37 -13.88
CA PHE A 106 -4.63 1.38 -13.97
C PHE A 106 -4.88 2.11 -12.66
N CYS A 107 -4.44 1.56 -11.52
CA CYS A 107 -4.55 2.24 -10.23
C CYS A 107 -3.80 3.57 -10.19
N ASN A 108 -2.75 3.72 -11.00
CA ASN A 108 -1.98 4.96 -11.11
C ASN A 108 -2.76 6.11 -11.80
N TYR A 109 -3.87 5.81 -12.46
CA TYR A 109 -4.70 6.78 -13.17
C TYR A 109 -5.91 7.28 -12.38
N VAL A 110 -6.10 6.77 -11.15
CA VAL A 110 -7.21 7.16 -10.25
C VAL A 110 -6.67 7.91 -9.05
N LEU A 111 -7.34 9.02 -8.70
CA LEU A 111 -6.99 9.78 -7.51
C LEU A 111 -7.97 9.47 -6.37
N PRO A 112 -7.51 9.48 -5.11
CA PRO A 112 -8.39 9.37 -3.95
C PRO A 112 -9.45 10.49 -3.92
N ASP A 113 -10.69 10.16 -3.61
CA ASP A 113 -11.79 11.13 -3.54
C ASP A 113 -11.51 12.26 -2.54
N SER A 114 -10.84 11.97 -1.43
CA SER A 114 -10.47 12.99 -0.44
C SER A 114 -9.40 13.96 -0.95
N LEU A 115 -8.54 13.53 -1.92
CA LEU A 115 -7.61 14.44 -2.59
C LEU A 115 -8.33 15.35 -3.57
N THR A 116 -9.22 14.80 -4.38
CA THR A 116 -9.98 15.61 -5.34
C THR A 116 -10.93 16.59 -4.63
N ALA A 117 -11.49 16.20 -3.48
CA ALA A 117 -12.26 17.09 -2.61
C ALA A 117 -11.38 18.23 -2.02
N LEU A 118 -10.12 17.94 -1.68
CA LEU A 118 -9.16 18.97 -1.26
C LEU A 118 -8.91 19.98 -2.39
N PHE A 119 -8.71 19.51 -3.60
CA PHE A 119 -8.54 20.39 -4.77
C PHE A 119 -9.77 21.25 -5.04
N ASP A 120 -10.97 20.67 -4.97
CA ASP A 120 -12.23 21.43 -5.14
C ASP A 120 -12.40 22.50 -4.06
N GLY A 121 -12.11 22.16 -2.80
CA GLY A 121 -12.13 23.12 -1.69
C GLY A 121 -11.14 24.28 -1.87
N LEU A 122 -9.91 24.00 -2.32
CA LEU A 122 -8.90 25.03 -2.62
C LEU A 122 -9.33 25.91 -3.81
N ALA A 123 -9.85 25.30 -4.88
CA ALA A 123 -10.32 26.02 -6.04
C ALA A 123 -11.47 26.99 -5.69
N LYS A 124 -12.43 26.53 -4.88
CA LYS A 124 -13.54 27.36 -4.36
C LYS A 124 -13.04 28.49 -3.46
N HIS A 125 -12.06 28.23 -2.60
CA HIS A 125 -11.46 29.24 -1.74
C HIS A 125 -10.80 30.37 -2.54
N HIS A 126 -10.07 30.02 -3.59
CA HIS A 126 -9.42 31.01 -4.46
C HIS A 126 -10.35 31.60 -5.53
N GLY A 127 -11.62 31.21 -5.58
CA GLY A 127 -12.59 31.68 -6.56
C GLY A 127 -12.25 31.27 -7.99
N VAL A 128 -11.57 30.13 -8.18
CA VAL A 128 -11.18 29.58 -9.48
C VAL A 128 -12.42 29.14 -10.26
N THR A 129 -12.53 29.57 -11.50
CA THR A 129 -13.66 29.22 -12.40
C THR A 129 -13.26 28.26 -13.51
N SER A 130 -11.96 28.17 -13.81
CA SER A 130 -11.45 27.28 -14.85
C SER A 130 -10.14 26.61 -14.43
N VAL A 131 -10.04 25.30 -14.67
CA VAL A 131 -8.92 24.43 -14.30
C VAL A 131 -8.35 23.76 -15.55
N PHE A 132 -7.03 23.67 -15.62
CA PHE A 132 -6.30 22.81 -16.55
C PHE A 132 -5.70 21.61 -15.81
N ASN A 133 -6.03 20.40 -16.27
CA ASN A 133 -5.50 19.16 -15.75
C ASN A 133 -4.66 18.44 -16.83
N PRO A 134 -3.32 18.61 -16.83
CA PRO A 134 -2.44 18.08 -17.88
C PRO A 134 -2.20 16.56 -17.83
N PHE A 135 -2.51 15.89 -16.72
CA PHE A 135 -2.35 14.45 -16.53
C PHE A 135 -3.63 13.89 -15.90
N ALA A 136 -4.66 13.74 -16.73
CA ALA A 136 -6.02 13.55 -16.23
C ALA A 136 -6.32 12.12 -15.76
N GLY A 137 -5.56 11.13 -16.23
CA GLY A 137 -5.81 9.73 -15.91
C GLY A 137 -7.22 9.31 -16.31
N LEU A 138 -7.97 8.75 -15.37
CA LEU A 138 -9.37 8.36 -15.55
C LEU A 138 -10.37 9.48 -15.21
N ALA A 139 -9.96 10.74 -15.38
CA ALA A 139 -10.82 11.91 -15.19
C ALA A 139 -11.32 12.16 -13.75
N SER A 140 -10.57 11.75 -12.72
CA SER A 140 -10.98 11.94 -11.31
C SER A 140 -11.21 13.42 -10.94
N ILE A 141 -10.40 14.36 -11.46
CA ILE A 141 -10.54 15.80 -11.16
C ILE A 141 -11.81 16.39 -11.78
N PRO A 142 -12.07 16.24 -13.11
CA PRO A 142 -13.33 16.77 -13.66
C PRO A 142 -14.57 16.13 -13.06
N MET A 143 -14.54 14.86 -12.66
CA MET A 143 -15.68 14.22 -11.98
C MET A 143 -15.97 14.81 -10.59
N ALA A 144 -14.95 15.29 -9.89
CA ALA A 144 -15.11 15.91 -8.57
C ALA A 144 -15.53 17.37 -8.61
N MET A 145 -15.16 18.12 -9.67
CA MET A 145 -15.35 19.58 -9.77
C MET A 145 -16.54 19.95 -10.65
N LYS A 146 -17.75 19.74 -10.17
CA LYS A 146 -19.00 19.94 -10.96
C LYS A 146 -19.27 21.39 -11.36
N ASP A 147 -18.86 22.35 -10.55
CA ASP A 147 -19.17 23.77 -10.72
C ASP A 147 -18.03 24.56 -11.36
N ILE A 148 -16.97 23.89 -11.79
CA ILE A 148 -15.75 24.49 -12.36
C ILE A 148 -15.53 23.89 -13.75
N SER A 149 -15.19 24.73 -14.73
CA SER A 149 -14.81 24.25 -16.06
C SER A 149 -13.44 23.59 -16.03
N VAL A 150 -13.36 22.26 -16.22
CA VAL A 150 -12.11 21.51 -16.19
C VAL A 150 -11.71 21.07 -17.60
N TYR A 151 -10.58 21.57 -18.07
CA TYR A 151 -9.96 21.20 -19.35
C TYR A 151 -8.86 20.18 -19.08
N SER A 152 -9.00 19.00 -19.63
CA SER A 152 -8.15 17.86 -19.28
C SER A 152 -7.41 17.31 -20.48
N GLN A 153 -6.17 16.89 -20.25
CA GLN A 153 -5.36 16.17 -21.25
C GLN A 153 -4.89 14.84 -20.67
N GLU A 154 -4.92 13.79 -21.49
CA GLU A 154 -4.35 12.48 -21.16
C GLU A 154 -3.65 11.92 -22.41
N LYS A 155 -2.37 11.61 -22.27
CA LYS A 155 -1.54 11.05 -23.36
C LYS A 155 -1.89 9.60 -23.66
N THR A 156 -2.23 8.83 -22.65
CA THR A 156 -2.49 7.40 -22.75
C THR A 156 -3.87 7.16 -23.34
N ALA A 157 -3.93 6.66 -24.58
CA ALA A 157 -5.19 6.45 -25.30
C ALA A 157 -6.21 5.61 -24.51
N VAL A 158 -5.72 4.57 -23.78
CA VAL A 158 -6.59 3.71 -22.96
C VAL A 158 -7.18 4.48 -21.77
N ALA A 159 -6.36 5.25 -21.03
CA ALA A 159 -6.86 6.03 -19.91
C ALA A 159 -7.81 7.13 -20.36
N HIS A 160 -7.51 7.81 -21.47
CA HIS A 160 -8.41 8.79 -22.09
C HIS A 160 -9.77 8.16 -22.46
N ALA A 161 -9.76 6.98 -23.11
CA ALA A 161 -10.98 6.30 -23.52
C ALA A 161 -11.85 5.91 -22.30
N VAL A 162 -11.24 5.33 -21.28
CA VAL A 162 -11.95 4.95 -20.02
C VAL A 162 -12.49 6.19 -19.32
N GLY A 163 -11.68 7.25 -19.20
CA GLY A 163 -12.11 8.51 -18.59
C GLY A 163 -13.27 9.16 -19.34
N THR A 164 -13.26 9.10 -20.70
CA THR A 164 -14.37 9.60 -21.53
C THR A 164 -15.67 8.83 -21.25
N VAL A 165 -15.60 7.50 -21.18
CA VAL A 165 -16.77 6.66 -20.87
C VAL A 165 -17.30 6.93 -19.46
N LEU A 166 -16.40 7.12 -18.49
CA LEU A 166 -16.78 7.49 -17.11
C LEU A 166 -17.48 8.85 -17.05
N LEU A 167 -16.93 9.88 -17.68
CA LEU A 167 -17.54 11.21 -17.73
C LEU A 167 -18.94 11.14 -18.35
N ASP A 168 -19.06 10.44 -19.48
CA ASP A 168 -20.35 10.23 -20.16
C ASP A 168 -21.36 9.48 -19.30
N ALA A 169 -20.94 8.42 -18.60
CA ALA A 169 -21.80 7.60 -17.76
C ALA A 169 -22.39 8.39 -16.59
N HIS A 170 -21.67 9.39 -16.11
CA HIS A 170 -22.11 10.27 -15.01
C HIS A 170 -22.66 11.61 -15.47
N GLY A 171 -22.83 11.80 -16.80
CA GLY A 171 -23.44 13.00 -17.37
C GLY A 171 -22.57 14.25 -17.32
N TYR A 172 -21.25 14.09 -17.27
CA TYR A 172 -20.29 15.20 -17.37
C TYR A 172 -19.96 15.51 -18.82
N ASP A 173 -19.60 16.78 -19.09
CA ASP A 173 -19.11 17.18 -20.40
C ASP A 173 -17.69 16.66 -20.61
N TYR A 174 -17.54 15.73 -21.54
CA TYR A 174 -16.25 15.16 -21.92
C TYR A 174 -15.61 15.89 -23.14
N GLY A 175 -16.28 16.90 -23.71
CA GLY A 175 -15.75 17.70 -24.81
C GLY A 175 -14.49 18.49 -24.45
N CYS A 176 -14.28 18.70 -23.15
CA CYS A 176 -13.07 19.34 -22.59
C CYS A 176 -11.98 18.35 -22.21
N PHE A 177 -12.12 17.05 -22.51
CA PHE A 177 -11.14 16.00 -22.26
C PHE A 177 -10.47 15.56 -23.56
N SER A 178 -9.21 15.87 -23.77
CA SER A 178 -8.49 15.64 -25.02
C SER A 178 -7.40 14.57 -24.90
N SER A 179 -7.28 13.74 -25.96
CA SER A 179 -6.16 12.79 -26.11
C SER A 179 -4.92 13.48 -26.65
N LYS A 180 -4.19 14.19 -25.78
CA LYS A 180 -2.98 14.93 -26.14
C LYS A 180 -1.87 14.75 -25.11
N ASP A 181 -0.64 14.90 -25.56
CA ASP A 181 0.52 14.99 -24.68
C ASP A 181 0.68 16.46 -24.21
N VAL A 182 1.00 16.63 -22.94
CA VAL A 182 1.31 17.93 -22.34
C VAL A 182 2.49 18.66 -23.03
N PHE A 183 3.32 17.91 -23.74
CA PHE A 183 4.44 18.45 -24.54
C PHE A 183 4.01 19.09 -25.84
N ASP A 184 2.88 18.68 -26.42
CA ASP A 184 2.37 19.24 -27.67
C ASP A 184 1.83 20.65 -27.42
N GLU A 185 1.12 20.85 -26.32
CA GLU A 185 0.51 22.11 -25.98
C GLU A 185 0.25 22.20 -24.47
N TRP A 186 0.76 23.26 -23.83
CA TRP A 186 0.47 23.59 -22.44
C TRP A 186 -0.70 24.55 -22.34
N ASN A 187 -1.72 24.18 -21.53
CA ASN A 187 -2.91 24.97 -21.22
C ASN A 187 -3.55 25.65 -22.47
N PRO A 188 -4.07 24.86 -23.42
CA PRO A 188 -4.63 25.39 -24.69
C PRO A 188 -5.83 26.31 -24.51
N THR A 189 -6.45 26.30 -23.35
CA THR A 189 -7.66 27.06 -23.02
C THR A 189 -7.41 28.28 -22.14
N HIS A 190 -6.16 28.50 -21.68
CA HIS A 190 -5.78 29.56 -20.75
C HIS A 190 -6.60 29.53 -19.43
N ALA A 191 -6.79 28.38 -18.86
CA ALA A 191 -7.44 28.22 -17.57
C ALA A 191 -6.68 28.95 -16.45
N GLU A 192 -7.39 29.36 -15.41
CA GLU A 192 -6.81 30.16 -14.31
C GLU A 192 -5.91 29.36 -13.38
N CYS A 193 -6.17 28.06 -13.24
CA CYS A 193 -5.49 27.20 -12.29
C CYS A 193 -5.04 25.88 -12.96
N VAL A 194 -3.84 25.41 -12.61
CA VAL A 194 -3.39 24.05 -12.92
C VAL A 194 -3.61 23.17 -11.72
N ILE A 195 -4.31 22.04 -11.88
CA ILE A 195 -4.48 21.05 -10.81
C ILE A 195 -4.05 19.69 -11.34
N THR A 196 -3.07 19.05 -10.69
CA THR A 196 -2.52 17.81 -11.22
C THR A 196 -1.74 16.96 -10.23
N VAL A 197 -1.72 15.68 -10.50
CA VAL A 197 -0.82 14.68 -9.93
C VAL A 197 -0.02 14.09 -11.09
N PRO A 198 1.17 14.62 -11.40
CA PRO A 198 1.98 14.13 -12.52
C PRO A 198 2.52 12.73 -12.23
N PRO A 199 2.81 11.92 -13.24
CA PRO A 199 3.41 10.60 -13.04
C PRO A 199 4.82 10.71 -12.48
N PHE A 200 5.13 9.93 -11.41
CA PHE A 200 6.42 9.96 -10.70
C PHE A 200 7.46 9.06 -11.36
N VAL A 201 7.77 9.30 -12.63
CA VAL A 201 8.72 8.48 -13.41
C VAL A 201 10.06 9.19 -13.53
N ARG A 202 11.14 8.45 -13.28
CA ARG A 202 12.53 9.00 -13.26
C ARG A 202 13.11 9.38 -14.63
N ARG A 203 12.51 8.99 -15.75
CA ARG A 203 13.09 9.19 -17.08
C ARG A 203 12.15 9.95 -18.00
N MET A 204 12.35 11.24 -18.10
CA MET A 204 11.85 12.07 -19.21
C MET A 204 12.95 12.53 -20.18
N VAL A 205 14.20 12.38 -19.78
CA VAL A 205 15.33 13.14 -20.36
C VAL A 205 15.70 12.69 -21.77
N GLU A 206 15.23 11.53 -22.24
CA GLU A 206 15.59 11.02 -23.58
C GLU A 206 14.70 11.58 -24.71
N ASP A 207 13.46 12.02 -24.40
CA ASP A 207 12.51 12.54 -25.39
C ASP A 207 12.50 14.05 -25.54
N MET A 208 13.05 14.78 -24.58
CA MET A 208 13.10 16.24 -24.61
C MET A 208 14.48 16.72 -25.03
N GLY A 209 14.54 17.40 -26.17
CA GLY A 209 15.76 18.04 -26.63
C GLY A 209 16.40 18.87 -25.50
N LYS A 210 17.73 18.99 -25.50
CA LYS A 210 18.59 19.57 -24.43
C LYS A 210 18.27 21.00 -23.95
N GLU A 211 17.10 21.55 -24.32
CA GLU A 211 16.76 22.97 -24.11
C GLU A 211 15.94 23.25 -22.85
N ILE A 212 15.29 22.25 -22.24
CA ILE A 212 14.47 22.45 -21.03
C ILE A 212 15.19 21.87 -19.82
N PRO A 213 15.47 22.66 -18.76
CA PRO A 213 16.22 22.20 -17.58
C PRO A 213 15.29 21.49 -16.57
N VAL A 214 14.66 20.40 -17.00
CA VAL A 214 13.78 19.56 -16.17
C VAL A 214 14.19 18.10 -16.31
N GLY A 215 14.05 17.34 -15.23
CA GLY A 215 14.43 15.92 -15.18
C GLY A 215 13.24 14.96 -15.01
N ASN A 216 12.05 15.51 -14.69
CA ASN A 216 10.84 14.72 -14.40
C ASN A 216 9.58 15.57 -14.66
N TYR A 217 8.40 14.93 -14.54
CA TYR A 217 7.13 15.59 -14.89
C TYR A 217 6.70 16.66 -13.87
N GLU A 218 6.97 16.52 -12.59
CA GLU A 218 6.67 17.54 -11.59
C GLU A 218 7.51 18.81 -11.83
N GLU A 219 8.77 18.67 -12.23
CA GLU A 219 9.61 19.80 -12.63
C GLU A 219 9.08 20.47 -13.91
N LEU A 220 8.56 19.69 -14.86
CA LEU A 220 7.95 20.20 -16.08
C LEU A 220 6.69 21.05 -15.77
N VAL A 221 5.83 20.57 -14.89
CA VAL A 221 4.63 21.32 -14.48
C VAL A 221 5.04 22.66 -13.87
N VAL A 222 5.99 22.64 -12.93
CA VAL A 222 6.49 23.86 -12.28
C VAL A 222 7.15 24.81 -13.30
N TRP A 223 7.93 24.26 -14.24
CA TRP A 223 8.58 25.02 -15.30
C TRP A 223 7.57 25.71 -16.23
N ASN A 224 6.54 25.01 -16.67
CA ASN A 224 5.50 25.56 -17.54
C ASN A 224 4.63 26.57 -16.81
N TYR A 225 4.20 26.28 -15.57
CA TYR A 225 3.43 27.21 -14.75
C TYR A 225 4.13 28.55 -14.60
N GLN A 226 5.44 28.58 -14.35
CA GLN A 226 6.18 29.84 -14.20
C GLN A 226 6.15 30.73 -15.45
N ARG A 227 5.96 30.14 -16.65
CA ARG A 227 6.03 30.79 -17.97
C ARG A 227 4.69 31.10 -18.59
N SER A 228 3.64 30.53 -18.04
CA SER A 228 2.29 30.65 -18.54
C SER A 228 1.46 31.68 -17.75
N THR A 229 0.19 31.80 -18.07
CA THR A 229 -0.71 32.86 -17.55
C THR A 229 -1.57 32.40 -16.37
N GLU A 230 -1.51 31.15 -15.95
CA GLU A 230 -2.26 30.67 -14.81
C GLU A 230 -1.90 31.46 -13.55
N LYS A 231 -2.90 31.73 -12.73
CA LYS A 231 -2.74 32.38 -11.43
C LYS A 231 -2.30 31.41 -10.36
N TYR A 232 -2.88 30.22 -10.37
CA TYR A 232 -2.70 29.19 -9.35
C TYR A 232 -2.18 27.88 -9.93
N ALA A 233 -1.48 27.10 -9.09
CA ALA A 233 -1.21 25.69 -9.39
C ALA A 233 -1.24 24.86 -8.10
N TYR A 234 -1.98 23.73 -8.13
CA TYR A 234 -2.01 22.72 -7.07
C TYR A 234 -1.38 21.45 -7.63
N VAL A 235 -0.16 21.17 -7.22
CA VAL A 235 0.65 20.11 -7.80
C VAL A 235 1.06 19.15 -6.71
N VAL A 236 0.68 17.87 -6.84
CA VAL A 236 1.24 16.85 -5.96
C VAL A 236 2.62 16.47 -6.48
N VAL A 237 3.60 16.54 -5.61
CA VAL A 237 5.00 16.23 -5.92
C VAL A 237 5.52 15.16 -4.97
N PRO A 238 6.46 14.30 -5.39
CA PRO A 238 7.19 13.46 -4.46
C PRO A 238 7.90 14.31 -3.40
N ASN A 239 7.99 13.85 -2.17
CA ASN A 239 8.70 14.58 -1.11
C ASN A 239 10.15 14.92 -1.53
N GLY A 240 10.76 14.09 -2.38
CA GLY A 240 12.08 14.37 -2.96
C GLY A 240 12.18 15.73 -3.67
N PHE A 241 11.12 16.21 -4.30
CA PHE A 241 11.08 17.56 -4.87
C PHE A 241 11.35 18.63 -3.81
N CYS A 242 10.85 18.45 -2.61
CA CYS A 242 10.94 19.43 -1.52
C CYS A 242 12.37 19.58 -0.95
N PHE A 243 13.22 18.54 -1.04
CA PHE A 243 14.53 18.56 -0.37
C PHE A 243 15.72 18.07 -1.22
N ASN A 244 15.48 17.42 -2.37
CA ASN A 244 16.56 16.81 -3.16
C ASN A 244 17.60 17.86 -3.58
N SER A 245 18.87 17.46 -3.59
CA SER A 245 20.02 18.28 -3.99
C SER A 245 20.34 18.22 -5.50
N ASN A 246 19.51 17.57 -6.32
CA ASN A 246 19.67 17.54 -7.76
C ASN A 246 19.61 18.97 -8.33
N LYS A 247 20.52 19.29 -9.24
CA LYS A 247 20.65 20.63 -9.79
C LYS A 247 19.35 21.16 -10.41
N THR A 248 18.64 20.34 -11.17
CA THR A 248 17.37 20.71 -11.81
C THR A 248 16.31 21.02 -10.77
N THR A 249 16.09 20.13 -9.81
CA THR A 249 15.10 20.29 -8.73
C THR A 249 15.39 21.52 -7.87
N VAL A 250 16.66 21.73 -7.48
CA VAL A 250 17.08 22.91 -6.71
C VAL A 250 16.80 24.19 -7.51
N THR A 251 17.09 24.18 -8.82
CA THR A 251 16.83 25.34 -9.69
C THR A 251 15.34 25.68 -9.74
N GLN A 252 14.47 24.68 -9.85
CA GLN A 252 13.01 24.90 -9.86
C GLN A 252 12.53 25.43 -8.52
N ARG A 253 12.96 24.85 -7.38
CA ARG A 253 12.59 25.36 -6.04
C ARG A 253 13.02 26.82 -5.84
N LYS A 254 14.29 27.14 -6.16
CA LYS A 254 14.79 28.54 -6.07
C LYS A 254 13.96 29.47 -6.92
N SER A 255 13.69 29.08 -8.17
CA SER A 255 12.93 29.92 -9.09
C SER A 255 11.53 30.26 -8.59
N ILE A 256 10.77 29.28 -8.05
CA ILE A 256 9.41 29.57 -7.50
C ILE A 256 9.46 30.38 -6.20
N LEU A 257 10.53 30.27 -5.40
CA LEU A 257 10.74 31.09 -4.21
C LEU A 257 11.17 32.51 -4.59
N ASP A 258 12.09 32.67 -5.55
CA ASP A 258 12.58 33.99 -6.00
C ASP A 258 11.46 34.79 -6.64
N ASN A 259 10.53 34.12 -7.34
CA ASN A 259 9.33 34.75 -7.89
C ASN A 259 8.19 34.90 -6.86
N ASN A 260 8.38 34.50 -5.62
CA ASN A 260 7.36 34.54 -4.56
C ASN A 260 6.07 33.78 -4.90
N TYR A 261 6.17 32.63 -5.57
CA TYR A 261 4.98 31.87 -6.00
C TYR A 261 4.52 30.80 -4.98
N VAL A 262 5.37 30.37 -4.05
CA VAL A 262 5.01 29.29 -3.09
C VAL A 262 4.07 29.86 -2.03
N ASP A 263 2.82 29.42 -2.03
CA ASP A 263 1.80 29.83 -1.07
C ASP A 263 1.72 28.89 0.13
N ALA A 264 1.60 27.60 -0.15
CA ALA A 264 1.64 26.58 0.90
C ALA A 264 2.30 25.29 0.42
N VAL A 265 2.82 24.52 1.38
CA VAL A 265 3.30 23.17 1.17
C VAL A 265 2.67 22.24 2.23
N VAL A 266 1.98 21.20 1.78
CA VAL A 266 1.24 20.28 2.64
C VAL A 266 1.85 18.89 2.52
N ALA A 267 2.41 18.34 3.59
CA ALA A 267 2.82 16.94 3.64
C ALA A 267 1.59 16.04 3.68
N LEU A 268 1.44 15.13 2.71
CA LEU A 268 0.32 14.20 2.62
C LEU A 268 0.64 12.88 3.34
N PRO A 269 -0.37 12.09 3.74
CA PRO A 269 -0.15 10.79 4.35
C PRO A 269 0.67 9.87 3.43
N SER A 270 1.58 9.08 3.98
CA SER A 270 2.29 8.04 3.21
C SER A 270 1.29 6.99 2.69
N ASN A 271 1.58 6.32 1.59
CA ASN A 271 0.65 5.37 0.94
C ASN A 271 -0.78 5.94 0.72
N PHE A 272 -0.88 7.24 0.47
CA PHE A 272 -2.16 7.91 0.25
C PHE A 272 -2.63 7.77 -1.21
N LEU A 273 -1.71 7.93 -2.15
CA LEU A 273 -2.03 7.73 -3.57
C LEU A 273 -2.12 6.24 -3.89
N ILE A 274 -3.13 5.88 -4.67
CA ILE A 274 -3.36 4.51 -5.12
C ILE A 274 -2.21 4.12 -6.08
N GLY A 275 -1.63 2.94 -5.89
CA GLY A 275 -0.59 2.39 -6.78
C GLY A 275 0.84 2.87 -6.51
N THR A 276 1.09 3.75 -5.53
CA THR A 276 2.45 4.14 -5.16
C THR A 276 2.64 4.27 -3.66
N GLY A 277 3.79 3.82 -3.17
CA GLY A 277 4.23 4.05 -1.79
C GLY A 277 5.09 5.29 -1.61
N ILE A 278 5.32 6.08 -2.67
CA ILE A 278 6.17 7.27 -2.62
C ILE A 278 5.50 8.33 -1.73
N PRO A 279 6.16 8.81 -0.67
CA PRO A 279 5.65 9.93 0.12
C PRO A 279 5.55 11.20 -0.72
N THR A 280 4.43 11.91 -0.60
CA THR A 280 4.11 13.06 -1.43
C THR A 280 3.76 14.29 -0.62
N SER A 281 3.94 15.45 -1.23
CA SER A 281 3.47 16.74 -0.73
C SER A 281 2.62 17.44 -1.78
N LEU A 282 1.61 18.18 -1.34
CA LEU A 282 0.88 19.11 -2.20
C LEU A 282 1.57 20.47 -2.16
N LEU A 283 2.04 20.91 -3.32
CA LEU A 283 2.60 22.23 -3.55
C LEU A 283 1.51 23.16 -4.08
N ILE A 284 1.21 24.22 -3.34
CA ILE A 284 0.24 25.25 -3.71
C ILE A 284 1.03 26.48 -4.16
N LEU A 285 0.89 26.82 -5.42
CA LEU A 285 1.52 27.98 -6.04
C LEU A 285 0.46 29.03 -6.36
N ASN A 286 0.82 30.31 -6.14
CA ASN A 286 -0.05 31.46 -6.33
C ASN A 286 0.77 32.64 -6.82
N LYS A 287 0.48 33.17 -8.01
CA LYS A 287 1.15 34.35 -8.58
C LYS A 287 0.57 35.70 -8.07
N GLU A 288 -0.59 35.65 -7.40
CA GLU A 288 -1.27 36.84 -6.88
C GLU A 288 -0.94 37.11 -5.41
N ARG A 289 0.11 36.45 -4.86
CA ARG A 289 0.55 36.68 -3.48
C ARG A 289 1.08 38.10 -3.25
N GLY A 290 0.81 38.64 -2.06
CA GLY A 290 1.45 39.88 -1.62
C GLY A 290 2.98 39.75 -1.56
N MET A 291 3.70 40.83 -1.78
CA MET A 291 5.16 40.85 -1.58
C MET A 291 5.49 40.48 -0.15
N ASP A 292 6.47 39.59 0.01
CA ASP A 292 6.93 39.07 1.31
C ASP A 292 5.87 38.30 2.14
N ALA A 293 4.79 37.83 1.51
CA ALA A 293 3.83 36.98 2.20
C ALA A 293 4.53 35.69 2.73
N PRO A 294 4.29 35.29 3.99
CA PRO A 294 4.90 34.08 4.52
C PRO A 294 4.33 32.85 3.82
N ILE A 295 5.12 31.76 3.81
CA ILE A 295 4.72 30.47 3.25
C ILE A 295 4.06 29.64 4.36
N ALA A 296 2.91 29.05 4.07
CA ALA A 296 2.27 28.12 4.98
C ALA A 296 2.86 26.70 4.80
N PHE A 297 3.37 26.13 5.87
CA PHE A 297 3.77 24.72 5.92
C PHE A 297 2.76 23.95 6.78
N VAL A 298 2.23 22.86 6.24
CA VAL A 298 1.19 22.04 6.89
C VAL A 298 1.65 20.58 6.90
N ASP A 299 1.57 19.94 8.07
CA ASP A 299 1.78 18.50 8.20
C ASP A 299 0.45 17.79 8.34
N ALA A 300 -0.04 17.25 7.23
CA ALA A 300 -1.23 16.41 7.17
C ALA A 300 -0.90 14.90 7.14
N SER A 301 0.35 14.51 7.38
CA SER A 301 0.82 13.12 7.29
C SER A 301 0.05 12.14 8.17
N ASN A 302 -0.51 12.61 9.27
CA ASN A 302 -1.32 11.84 10.22
C ASN A 302 -2.81 12.26 10.25
N MET A 303 -3.25 13.13 9.34
CA MET A 303 -4.62 13.65 9.29
C MET A 303 -5.49 12.81 8.34
N PHE A 304 -5.66 11.54 8.67
CA PHE A 304 -6.45 10.61 7.88
C PHE A 304 -7.14 9.58 8.76
N THR A 305 -8.19 8.99 8.22
CA THR A 305 -8.80 7.75 8.71
C THR A 305 -8.57 6.66 7.68
N ASN A 306 -8.64 5.42 8.10
CA ASN A 306 -8.66 4.31 7.15
C ASN A 306 -10.11 3.95 6.85
N ASN A 307 -10.45 3.86 5.57
CA ASN A 307 -11.75 3.32 5.18
C ASN A 307 -11.79 1.79 5.40
N ILE A 308 -12.92 1.18 5.07
CA ILE A 308 -13.10 -0.28 5.18
C ILE A 308 -12.12 -1.09 4.32
N HIS A 309 -11.53 -0.46 3.29
CA HIS A 309 -10.53 -1.04 2.38
C HIS A 309 -9.09 -0.75 2.82
N LYS A 310 -8.88 -0.16 4.01
CA LYS A 310 -7.60 0.33 4.54
C LYS A 310 -6.93 1.39 3.66
N GLU A 311 -7.66 1.97 2.73
CA GLU A 311 -7.22 3.15 2.01
C GLU A 311 -7.26 4.35 2.96
N ARG A 312 -6.27 5.21 2.87
CA ARG A 312 -6.20 6.42 3.68
C ARG A 312 -7.12 7.47 3.11
N VAL A 313 -8.07 7.89 3.90
CA VAL A 313 -9.02 8.98 3.58
C VAL A 313 -8.59 10.21 4.36
N LEU A 314 -8.15 11.24 3.64
CA LEU A 314 -7.68 12.49 4.23
C LEU A 314 -8.84 13.23 4.92
N ASP A 315 -8.59 13.81 6.08
CA ASP A 315 -9.50 14.76 6.71
C ASP A 315 -9.40 16.11 5.99
N THR A 316 -10.11 16.19 4.87
CA THR A 316 -10.03 17.32 3.94
C THR A 316 -10.39 18.65 4.59
N ASP A 317 -11.43 18.68 5.43
CA ASP A 317 -11.88 19.91 6.10
C ASP A 317 -10.86 20.41 7.12
N ALA A 318 -10.23 19.51 7.87
CA ALA A 318 -9.18 19.87 8.80
C ALA A 318 -7.94 20.37 8.07
N VAL A 319 -7.53 19.72 6.97
CA VAL A 319 -6.38 20.16 6.15
C VAL A 319 -6.64 21.51 5.51
N LEU A 320 -7.81 21.74 4.90
CA LEU A 320 -8.19 23.06 4.35
C LEU A 320 -8.11 24.16 5.42
N LYS A 321 -8.60 23.87 6.62
CA LYS A 321 -8.55 24.79 7.75
C LYS A 321 -7.12 25.18 8.14
N LEU A 322 -6.19 24.23 8.13
CA LEU A 322 -4.78 24.49 8.43
C LEU A 322 -4.09 25.28 7.31
N ILE A 323 -4.47 25.07 6.06
CA ILE A 323 -3.96 25.85 4.91
C ILE A 323 -4.46 27.30 4.98
N MET A 324 -5.74 27.50 5.24
CA MET A 324 -6.36 28.83 5.28
C MET A 324 -6.00 29.63 6.54
N HIS A 325 -5.77 28.94 7.66
CA HIS A 325 -5.51 29.53 8.96
C HIS A 325 -4.32 28.87 9.64
N PRO A 326 -3.11 28.99 9.08
CA PRO A 326 -1.92 28.37 9.64
C PRO A 326 -1.51 29.04 10.96
N GLY A 327 -0.68 28.34 11.75
CA GLY A 327 -0.20 28.82 13.06
C GLY A 327 -0.75 28.07 14.27
N LYS A 328 -1.32 26.87 14.03
CA LYS A 328 -1.71 25.89 15.06
C LYS A 328 -0.78 24.68 15.00
N GLU A 329 -0.98 23.73 15.94
CA GLU A 329 -0.45 22.39 15.86
C GLU A 329 -0.52 21.85 14.43
N ASN A 330 0.55 21.29 13.88
CA ASN A 330 0.69 20.80 12.50
C ASN A 330 0.71 21.88 11.40
N SER A 331 0.80 23.17 11.70
CA SER A 331 0.99 24.19 10.67
C SER A 331 1.77 25.39 11.18
N VAL A 332 2.54 26.03 10.30
CA VAL A 332 3.34 27.23 10.63
C VAL A 332 3.45 28.15 9.43
N LEU A 333 3.49 29.45 9.71
CA LEU A 333 3.86 30.48 8.74
C LEU A 333 5.36 30.78 8.84
N VAL A 334 6.07 30.66 7.73
CA VAL A 334 7.52 30.90 7.66
C VAL A 334 7.84 32.02 6.69
N ASN A 335 8.71 32.93 7.10
CA ASN A 335 9.16 33.99 6.21
C ASN A 335 9.90 33.38 5.02
N ILE A 336 9.65 33.89 3.82
CA ILE A 336 10.24 33.36 2.59
C ILE A 336 11.78 33.44 2.61
N ASN A 337 12.36 34.43 3.28
CA ASN A 337 13.81 34.56 3.41
C ASN A 337 14.41 33.42 4.27
N ASP A 338 13.71 33.04 5.33
CA ASP A 338 14.16 31.88 6.15
C ASP A 338 14.16 30.58 5.36
N VAL A 339 13.23 30.43 4.38
CA VAL A 339 13.19 29.28 3.49
C VAL A 339 14.33 29.34 2.46
N ARG A 340 14.61 30.53 1.91
CA ARG A 340 15.75 30.74 0.99
C ARG A 340 17.09 30.47 1.67
N ASP A 341 17.28 30.97 2.88
CA ASP A 341 18.49 30.78 3.68
C ASP A 341 18.67 29.32 4.13
N ASN A 342 17.60 28.55 4.15
CA ASN A 342 17.61 27.13 4.44
C ASN A 342 17.64 26.28 3.15
N ASP A 343 18.57 26.56 2.22
CA ASP A 343 18.79 25.84 0.97
C ASP A 343 17.53 25.64 0.11
N SER A 344 16.54 26.51 0.27
CA SER A 344 15.24 26.43 -0.42
C SER A 344 14.52 25.09 -0.18
N ILE A 345 14.67 24.51 1.00
CA ILE A 345 13.95 23.29 1.41
C ILE A 345 12.48 23.62 1.63
N LEU A 346 11.60 22.82 1.05
CA LEU A 346 10.13 23.00 1.12
C LEU A 346 9.44 21.89 1.95
N THR A 347 10.18 21.12 2.73
CA THR A 347 9.62 20.04 3.55
C THR A 347 8.92 20.63 4.77
N PRO A 348 7.62 20.37 5.02
CA PRO A 348 6.89 20.93 6.17
C PRO A 348 7.49 20.58 7.52
N SER A 349 7.92 19.33 7.73
CA SER A 349 8.56 18.90 8.99
C SER A 349 9.84 19.68 9.34
N THR A 350 10.45 20.33 8.37
CA THR A 350 11.61 21.20 8.58
C THR A 350 11.25 22.46 9.37
N TYR A 351 10.02 22.95 9.27
CA TYR A 351 9.55 24.21 9.86
C TYR A 351 8.54 24.00 10.99
N ILE A 352 7.74 22.94 10.91
CA ILE A 352 6.79 22.58 11.96
C ILE A 352 7.54 21.91 13.08
N VAL A 353 7.58 22.57 14.20
CA VAL A 353 8.28 22.08 15.37
C VAL A 353 7.23 21.56 16.36
N HIS A 354 7.13 20.26 16.50
CA HIS A 354 6.31 19.67 17.55
C HIS A 354 6.92 19.98 18.90
N GLU A 355 6.12 20.51 19.84
CA GLU A 355 6.55 20.65 21.22
C GLU A 355 6.72 19.25 21.81
N LEU A 356 7.83 19.06 22.54
CA LEU A 356 8.00 17.82 23.27
C LEU A 356 6.98 17.80 24.41
N GLU A 357 6.04 16.86 24.34
CA GLU A 357 5.11 16.63 25.44
C GLU A 357 5.84 16.09 26.68
N ASN A 358 5.45 16.53 27.84
CA ASN A 358 5.98 16.06 29.15
C ASN A 358 7.49 16.28 29.36
N VAL A 359 7.97 17.50 29.17
CA VAL A 359 9.34 17.87 29.56
C VAL A 359 9.42 17.85 31.10
N PRO A 360 10.29 17.04 31.71
CA PRO A 360 10.41 16.97 33.16
C PRO A 360 10.83 18.31 33.77
N GLU A 361 10.45 18.56 35.02
CA GLU A 361 10.89 19.74 35.77
C GLU A 361 12.43 19.76 35.86
N GLY A 362 13.04 20.90 35.57
CA GLY A 362 14.50 21.04 35.55
C GLY A 362 15.15 20.68 34.20
N TYR A 363 14.34 20.32 33.17
CA TYR A 363 14.82 20.11 31.82
C TYR A 363 14.52 21.32 30.95
N GLN A 364 15.35 21.53 29.94
CA GLN A 364 15.13 22.51 28.90
C GLN A 364 15.05 21.83 27.55
N ILE A 365 14.31 22.40 26.61
CA ILE A 365 14.31 21.94 25.26
C ILE A 365 15.50 22.55 24.52
N VAL A 366 16.37 21.72 24.02
CA VAL A 366 17.56 22.09 23.23
C VAL A 366 17.49 21.50 21.84
N VAL A 367 18.14 22.14 20.89
CA VAL A 367 18.18 21.65 19.51
C VAL A 367 19.49 20.89 19.31
N LEU A 368 19.44 19.72 18.67
CA LEU A 368 20.61 18.84 18.51
C LEU A 368 21.82 19.58 17.90
N LYS A 369 21.60 20.50 16.94
CA LYS A 369 22.67 21.32 16.33
C LYS A 369 23.51 22.09 17.36
N ASP A 370 22.95 22.41 18.52
CA ASP A 370 23.68 23.15 19.56
C ASP A 370 24.70 22.26 20.27
N PHE A 371 24.50 20.93 20.24
CA PHE A 371 25.33 19.93 20.88
C PHE A 371 26.30 19.23 19.95
N VAL A 372 26.00 19.21 18.63
CA VAL A 372 26.79 18.42 17.67
C VAL A 372 27.18 19.21 16.42
N GLU A 373 28.26 18.77 15.80
CA GLU A 373 28.74 19.27 14.49
C GLU A 373 28.87 18.08 13.53
N LEU A 374 28.40 18.27 12.28
CA LEU A 374 28.52 17.23 11.26
C LEU A 374 29.99 16.97 10.87
N ILE A 375 30.43 15.74 10.95
CA ILE A 375 31.73 15.31 10.43
C ILE A 375 31.61 15.07 8.93
N PRO A 376 32.43 15.74 8.09
CA PRO A 376 32.45 15.51 6.66
C PRO A 376 32.80 14.07 6.31
N GLN A 377 32.13 13.49 5.31
CA GLN A 377 32.42 12.12 4.88
C GLN A 377 33.81 12.03 4.22
N ASN A 378 34.73 11.34 4.86
CA ASN A 378 36.02 11.04 4.27
C ASN A 378 35.93 9.74 3.44
N ARG A 379 35.97 9.88 2.12
CA ARG A 379 35.95 8.76 1.14
C ARG A 379 37.35 8.45 0.55
N LYS A 380 38.41 9.12 1.02
CA LYS A 380 39.79 8.89 0.59
C LYS A 380 40.50 8.08 1.67
N TYR A 381 40.65 6.80 1.45
CA TYR A 381 41.32 5.87 2.33
C TYR A 381 42.03 4.79 1.49
N SER A 382 43.05 4.16 2.07
CA SER A 382 43.86 3.13 1.42
C SER A 382 43.67 1.74 2.05
N GLU A 383 42.92 1.66 3.11
CA GLU A 383 42.64 0.42 3.84
C GLU A 383 41.77 -0.52 2.99
N THR A 384 42.17 -1.81 3.01
CA THR A 384 41.41 -2.89 2.36
C THR A 384 40.56 -3.70 3.35
N GLU A 385 40.84 -3.55 4.64
CA GLU A 385 40.12 -4.20 5.74
C GLU A 385 39.75 -3.18 6.82
N GLY A 386 38.66 -3.38 7.50
CA GLY A 386 38.21 -2.47 8.55
C GLY A 386 36.92 -2.87 9.22
N ARG A 387 36.54 -2.12 10.26
CA ARG A 387 35.29 -2.31 10.99
C ARG A 387 34.17 -1.55 10.29
N PHE A 388 33.18 -2.26 9.80
CA PHE A 388 32.06 -1.65 9.09
C PHE A 388 30.87 -1.38 10.01
N VAL A 389 30.25 -0.21 9.84
CA VAL A 389 29.02 0.16 10.53
C VAL A 389 27.89 0.30 9.52
N SER A 390 27.03 -0.71 9.46
CA SER A 390 25.77 -0.67 8.71
C SER A 390 24.62 -0.09 9.56
N ILE A 391 23.50 0.22 8.93
CA ILE A 391 22.28 0.71 9.62
C ILE A 391 21.75 -0.36 10.60
N SER A 392 21.88 -1.65 10.28
CA SER A 392 21.44 -2.74 11.14
C SER A 392 22.29 -2.88 12.40
N GLN A 393 23.54 -2.41 12.36
CA GLN A 393 24.46 -2.43 13.51
C GLN A 393 24.34 -1.20 14.40
N LEU A 394 23.65 -0.14 13.96
CA LEU A 394 23.28 0.93 14.85
C LEU A 394 22.30 0.41 15.88
N SER A 395 22.59 0.65 17.14
CA SER A 395 21.80 0.12 18.24
C SER A 395 20.43 0.77 18.36
N LYS A 396 19.40 -0.06 18.62
CA LYS A 396 18.11 0.41 19.12
C LYS A 396 18.17 0.70 20.63
N ASP A 397 19.14 0.11 21.31
CA ASP A 397 19.37 0.26 22.74
C ASP A 397 20.59 1.15 22.97
N PRO A 398 20.45 2.34 23.58
CA PRO A 398 21.57 3.23 23.88
C PRO A 398 22.66 2.59 24.75
N ALA A 399 22.38 1.50 25.45
CA ALA A 399 23.38 0.74 26.22
C ALA A 399 24.48 0.13 25.34
N ASP A 400 24.17 -0.17 24.08
CA ASP A 400 25.12 -0.75 23.12
C ASP A 400 25.97 0.31 22.38
N CYS A 401 25.83 1.58 22.72
CA CYS A 401 26.46 2.69 22.01
C CYS A 401 28.00 2.64 21.98
N LYS A 402 28.64 1.88 22.87
CA LYS A 402 30.10 1.67 22.91
C LYS A 402 30.58 0.44 22.12
N ARG A 403 29.65 -0.35 21.58
CA ARG A 403 29.97 -1.57 20.86
C ARG A 403 30.51 -1.23 19.48
N LEU A 404 31.74 -1.59 19.20
CA LEU A 404 32.32 -1.49 17.86
C LEU A 404 31.88 -2.69 17.02
N PRO A 405 31.58 -2.48 15.74
CA PRO A 405 31.25 -3.57 14.81
C PRO A 405 32.45 -4.50 14.61
N GLU A 406 32.17 -5.69 14.12
CA GLU A 406 33.23 -6.65 13.73
C GLU A 406 34.03 -6.14 12.51
N SER A 407 35.25 -6.62 12.36
CA SER A 407 36.07 -6.34 11.20
C SER A 407 35.46 -7.02 9.96
N PHE A 408 35.63 -6.41 8.80
CA PHE A 408 35.22 -6.96 7.52
C PHE A 408 36.23 -6.55 6.42
N GLU A 409 36.28 -7.30 5.33
CA GLU A 409 37.03 -6.93 4.15
C GLU A 409 36.26 -5.85 3.35
N LEU A 410 36.98 -4.82 2.92
CA LEU A 410 36.44 -3.83 1.99
C LEU A 410 36.49 -4.41 0.59
N SER A 411 35.38 -4.93 0.06
CA SER A 411 35.33 -5.33 -1.34
C SER A 411 35.29 -4.11 -2.27
N SER A 412 35.79 -4.27 -3.50
CA SER A 412 35.73 -3.21 -4.53
C SER A 412 34.32 -2.73 -4.85
N ASP A 413 33.31 -3.51 -4.50
CA ASP A 413 31.88 -3.21 -4.73
C ASP A 413 31.22 -2.39 -3.62
N LEU A 414 31.90 -2.20 -2.47
CA LEU A 414 31.48 -1.29 -1.41
C LEU A 414 31.75 0.18 -1.79
N PHE A 415 31.23 0.61 -2.92
CA PHE A 415 31.30 2.01 -3.34
C PHE A 415 30.55 2.88 -2.34
N LYS A 416 31.26 3.88 -1.78
CA LYS A 416 30.71 5.00 -1.00
C LYS A 416 30.77 4.89 0.52
N VAL A 417 31.44 3.93 1.14
CA VAL A 417 31.73 4.00 2.59
C VAL A 417 32.60 5.21 2.91
N SER A 418 32.48 5.72 4.13
CA SER A 418 33.33 6.81 4.61
C SER A 418 34.08 6.38 5.86
N LYS A 419 35.38 6.72 5.93
CA LYS A 419 36.23 6.46 7.10
C LYS A 419 35.94 7.46 8.20
N LEU A 420 35.80 6.98 9.43
CA LEU A 420 35.72 7.75 10.67
C LEU A 420 36.85 7.32 11.60
N ASP A 421 37.66 8.27 12.03
CA ASP A 421 38.85 8.07 12.88
C ASP A 421 38.85 8.95 14.14
N GLU A 422 37.67 9.50 14.49
CA GLU A 422 37.43 10.26 15.72
C GLU A 422 36.12 9.81 16.40
N PRO A 423 35.98 10.03 17.71
CA PRO A 423 34.74 9.73 18.41
C PRO A 423 33.56 10.53 17.86
N ALA A 424 32.41 9.88 17.66
CA ALA A 424 31.25 10.53 17.07
C ALA A 424 29.91 9.91 17.52
N LEU A 425 28.87 10.73 17.51
CA LEU A 425 27.49 10.29 17.50
C LEU A 425 27.11 9.85 16.08
N LEU A 426 26.66 8.63 15.92
CA LEU A 426 26.19 8.07 14.65
C LEU A 426 24.67 8.08 14.61
N LEU A 427 24.11 8.54 13.51
CA LEU A 427 22.68 8.55 13.25
C LEU A 427 22.37 8.00 11.86
N SER A 428 21.31 7.20 11.72
CA SER A 428 20.83 6.75 10.42
C SER A 428 20.07 7.88 9.70
N THR A 429 20.27 7.98 8.39
CA THR A 429 19.46 8.86 7.52
C THR A 429 18.29 8.14 6.87
N ILE A 430 18.09 6.86 7.19
CA ILE A 430 17.01 6.02 6.67
C ILE A 430 16.39 5.21 7.82
N GLY A 431 15.09 5.08 7.83
CA GLY A 431 14.35 4.30 8.81
C GLY A 431 14.22 4.98 10.18
N VAL A 432 14.12 4.18 11.21
CA VAL A 432 14.04 4.68 12.60
C VAL A 432 15.38 5.30 12.99
N LEU A 433 15.32 6.46 13.64
CA LEU A 433 16.51 7.10 14.20
C LEU A 433 17.14 6.19 15.26
N LYS A 434 18.39 5.80 15.04
CA LYS A 434 19.15 4.90 15.93
C LYS A 434 20.39 5.62 16.43
N PRO A 435 20.29 6.42 17.50
CA PRO A 435 21.43 7.15 18.03
C PRO A 435 22.43 6.18 18.66
N THR A 436 23.66 6.18 18.16
CA THR A 436 24.74 5.30 18.60
C THR A 436 26.02 6.11 18.73
N TYR A 437 26.67 6.06 19.87
CA TYR A 437 27.98 6.68 20.02
C TYR A 437 29.10 5.70 19.69
N CYS A 438 30.01 6.10 18.82
CA CYS A 438 31.14 5.30 18.38
C CYS A 438 32.44 5.94 18.84
N PRO A 439 33.24 5.27 19.71
CA PRO A 439 34.52 5.77 20.17
C PRO A 439 35.64 5.42 19.16
N ALA A 440 35.47 5.79 17.88
CA ALA A 440 36.50 5.61 16.87
C ALA A 440 37.75 6.44 17.19
N SER A 441 38.89 5.98 16.70
CA SER A 441 40.19 6.67 16.84
C SER A 441 41.05 6.42 15.61
N PRO A 442 42.11 7.19 15.39
CA PRO A 442 43.06 6.94 14.31
C PRO A 442 43.66 5.52 14.33
N GLU A 443 43.80 4.92 15.52
CA GLU A 443 44.31 3.56 15.73
C GLU A 443 43.23 2.49 15.50
N ASN A 444 41.97 2.85 15.70
CA ASN A 444 40.80 1.98 15.53
C ASN A 444 39.72 2.68 14.71
N PRO A 445 39.94 2.94 13.43
CA PRO A 445 38.97 3.59 12.57
C PRO A 445 37.78 2.66 12.27
N VAL A 446 36.62 3.26 11.95
CA VAL A 446 35.47 2.55 11.46
C VAL A 446 35.05 3.09 10.08
N PHE A 447 34.34 2.26 9.31
CA PHE A 447 33.87 2.58 7.97
C PHE A 447 32.35 2.61 7.98
N LEU A 448 31.76 3.75 7.61
CA LEU A 448 30.36 4.03 7.74
C LEU A 448 29.61 3.79 6.42
N HIS A 449 28.47 3.11 6.52
CA HIS A 449 27.52 3.00 5.41
C HIS A 449 27.09 4.40 4.89
N PRO A 450 26.80 4.58 3.59
CA PRO A 450 26.39 5.87 3.02
C PRO A 450 25.23 6.57 3.73
N HIS A 451 24.34 5.82 4.35
CA HIS A 451 23.19 6.32 5.10
C HIS A 451 23.41 6.41 6.62
N VAL A 452 24.65 6.31 7.06
CA VAL A 452 25.07 6.61 8.44
C VAL A 452 25.85 7.91 8.43
N ARG A 453 25.47 8.84 9.27
CA ARG A 453 26.15 10.13 9.46
C ARG A 453 26.78 10.20 10.82
N ALA A 454 27.97 10.81 10.86
CA ALA A 454 28.75 11.01 12.07
C ALA A 454 28.70 12.48 12.49
N PHE A 455 28.51 12.70 13.78
CA PHE A 455 28.47 14.03 14.36
C PHE A 455 29.43 14.08 15.57
N ARG A 456 30.31 15.08 15.60
CA ARG A 456 31.18 15.38 16.73
C ARG A 456 30.39 16.08 17.82
N LEU A 457 30.60 15.71 19.08
CA LEU A 457 30.08 16.48 20.22
C LEU A 457 30.87 17.79 20.35
N LYS A 458 30.16 18.90 20.55
CA LYS A 458 30.79 20.24 20.67
C LYS A 458 31.35 20.50 22.04
N GLU A 459 30.81 19.85 23.08
CA GLU A 459 31.10 20.12 24.47
C GLU A 459 31.47 18.85 25.24
N ASP A 460 32.54 18.91 26.01
CA ASP A 460 33.05 17.75 26.75
C ASP A 460 32.18 17.36 27.98
N TRP A 461 31.28 18.24 28.40
CA TRP A 461 30.37 17.97 29.51
C TRP A 461 29.16 17.14 29.11
N ILE A 462 28.93 16.92 27.80
CA ILE A 462 27.83 16.11 27.31
C ILE A 462 28.21 14.63 27.38
N HIS A 463 27.49 13.86 28.19
CA HIS A 463 27.69 12.42 28.25
C HIS A 463 27.09 11.72 27.00
N PRO A 464 27.91 11.05 26.15
CA PRO A 464 27.45 10.54 24.87
C PRO A 464 26.28 9.53 24.97
N ALA A 465 26.38 8.60 25.92
CA ALA A 465 25.34 7.60 26.13
C ALA A 465 24.02 8.20 26.65
N TYR A 466 24.10 9.21 27.47
CA TYR A 466 22.93 9.93 27.97
C TYR A 466 22.24 10.72 26.83
N LEU A 467 23.02 11.37 25.94
CA LEU A 467 22.48 12.03 24.76
C LEU A 467 21.78 11.02 23.83
N CYS A 468 22.38 9.85 23.59
CA CYS A 468 21.75 8.76 22.83
C CYS A 468 20.41 8.33 23.45
N LEU A 469 20.36 8.19 24.78
CA LEU A 469 19.13 7.86 25.52
C LEU A 469 18.05 8.93 25.32
N GLN A 470 18.37 10.20 25.43
CA GLN A 470 17.40 11.29 25.23
C GLN A 470 16.94 11.38 23.78
N LEU A 471 17.83 11.22 22.81
CA LEU A 471 17.47 11.14 21.39
C LEU A 471 16.56 9.96 21.08
N SER A 472 16.77 8.80 21.70
CA SER A 472 15.89 7.64 21.51
C SER A 472 14.48 7.82 22.09
N LYS A 473 14.33 8.69 23.09
CA LYS A 473 13.03 9.09 23.67
C LYS A 473 12.32 10.17 22.86
N SER A 474 13.04 10.96 22.09
CA SER A 474 12.51 12.05 21.25
C SER A 474 11.83 11.54 19.97
N THR A 475 11.18 10.38 20.03
CA THR A 475 10.73 9.55 18.90
C THR A 475 9.42 10.02 18.25
N GLY A 476 9.18 11.31 18.09
CA GLY A 476 8.17 11.80 17.12
C GLY A 476 8.47 11.42 15.66
N TYR A 477 9.63 10.84 15.40
CA TYR A 477 10.11 10.39 14.06
C TYR A 477 9.85 8.91 13.76
N ASN A 478 8.94 8.24 14.46
CA ASN A 478 8.41 6.92 14.08
C ASN A 478 7.39 7.06 12.95
N VAL A 479 7.84 7.48 11.79
CA VAL A 479 7.00 7.52 10.60
C VAL A 479 6.97 6.14 9.96
N GLY A 480 5.74 5.66 9.76
CA GLY A 480 5.33 4.35 9.28
C GLY A 480 6.14 3.70 8.16
N THR A 481 5.90 2.47 8.01
CA THR A 481 6.34 1.32 7.18
C THR A 481 7.07 1.51 5.84
N PHE A 482 7.39 2.69 5.36
CA PHE A 482 8.34 2.96 4.28
C PHE A 482 9.54 3.71 4.85
N VAL A 483 10.75 3.31 4.44
CA VAL A 483 12.03 3.82 4.94
C VAL A 483 12.15 5.32 4.66
N PRO A 484 11.75 6.23 5.57
CA PRO A 484 11.85 7.66 5.32
C PRO A 484 13.32 8.04 5.26
N HIS A 485 13.68 8.85 4.29
CA HIS A 485 15.00 9.47 4.23
C HIS A 485 14.96 10.76 5.03
N ILE A 486 15.74 10.84 6.11
CA ILE A 486 15.84 12.01 6.98
C ILE A 486 17.03 12.86 6.51
N ASN A 487 16.80 14.13 6.24
CA ASN A 487 17.88 15.06 5.88
C ASN A 487 18.76 15.41 7.08
N ILE A 488 20.01 15.76 6.80
CA ILE A 488 20.95 16.22 7.84
C ILE A 488 20.40 17.47 8.55
N SER A 489 19.80 18.40 7.82
CA SER A 489 19.17 19.60 8.40
C SER A 489 18.01 19.28 9.34
N GLU A 490 17.22 18.24 9.03
CA GLU A 490 16.16 17.75 9.91
C GLU A 490 16.74 17.10 11.16
N ILE A 491 17.76 16.26 11.01
CA ILE A 491 18.49 15.65 12.13
C ILE A 491 19.02 16.73 13.09
N LEU A 492 19.65 17.77 12.57
CA LEU A 492 20.23 18.84 13.37
C LEU A 492 19.18 19.70 14.08
N ARG A 493 17.92 19.68 13.66
CA ARG A 493 16.80 20.40 14.29
C ARG A 493 16.01 19.56 15.28
N ILE A 494 16.38 18.30 15.49
CA ILE A 494 15.73 17.46 16.49
C ILE A 494 15.79 18.15 17.85
N LYS A 495 14.64 18.37 18.45
CA LYS A 495 14.53 18.86 19.81
C LYS A 495 14.72 17.72 20.80
N VAL A 496 15.51 17.96 21.81
CA VAL A 496 15.80 17.00 22.87
C VAL A 496 15.50 17.67 24.20
N ALA A 497 14.74 17.00 25.07
CA ALA A 497 14.65 17.43 26.46
C ALA A 497 15.95 17.07 27.16
N PHE A 498 16.72 18.05 27.56
CA PHE A 498 18.00 17.86 28.19
C PHE A 498 18.01 18.64 29.53
N PRO A 499 18.61 18.09 30.59
CA PRO A 499 18.67 18.78 31.87
C PRO A 499 19.32 20.15 31.73
N SER A 500 18.80 21.15 32.41
CA SER A 500 19.41 22.50 32.42
C SER A 500 20.81 22.46 33.05
N ILE A 501 21.73 23.28 32.52
CA ILE A 501 23.13 23.37 33.02
C ILE A 501 23.21 23.58 34.53
N GLY A 502 22.17 24.21 35.14
CA GLY A 502 22.10 24.40 36.59
C GLY A 502 21.74 23.18 37.42
N THR A 503 21.14 22.15 36.80
CA THR A 503 20.68 20.92 37.46
C THR A 503 21.61 19.72 37.24
N LEU A 504 22.38 19.69 36.14
CA LEU A 504 23.34 18.63 35.85
C LEU A 504 24.70 19.25 35.56
N GLN A 505 25.44 19.61 36.56
CA GLN A 505 26.76 20.25 36.40
C GLN A 505 27.88 19.27 36.09
N SER A 506 27.66 17.95 36.10
CA SER A 506 28.73 16.99 35.86
C SER A 506 28.35 15.91 34.84
N PHE A 507 29.33 15.56 34.02
CA PHE A 507 29.34 14.39 33.16
C PHE A 507 28.99 13.09 33.94
N ASP A 508 29.44 13.01 35.19
CA ASP A 508 29.22 11.87 36.08
C ASP A 508 27.73 11.71 36.47
N GLU A 509 27.01 12.81 36.71
CA GLU A 509 25.58 12.76 37.00
C GLU A 509 24.76 12.28 35.80
N GLN A 510 25.08 12.72 34.59
CA GLN A 510 24.48 12.21 33.37
C GLN A 510 24.73 10.72 33.20
N GLY A 511 25.96 10.26 33.49
CA GLY A 511 26.33 8.85 33.47
C GLY A 511 25.55 8.03 34.50
N ARG A 512 25.30 8.56 35.69
CA ARG A 512 24.51 7.92 36.74
C ARG A 512 23.05 7.74 36.28
N LEU A 513 22.43 8.80 35.82
CA LEU A 513 21.04 8.75 35.31
C LEU A 513 20.87 7.78 34.12
N TYR A 514 21.86 7.75 33.25
CA TYR A 514 21.90 6.77 32.16
C TYR A 514 21.91 5.33 32.68
N ASN A 515 22.81 5.03 33.64
CA ASN A 515 22.94 3.69 34.22
C ASN A 515 21.64 3.27 34.94
N GLU A 516 21.02 4.16 35.71
CA GLU A 516 19.74 3.89 36.39
C GLU A 516 18.62 3.56 35.41
N ALA A 517 18.51 4.33 34.30
CA ALA A 517 17.54 4.08 33.27
C ALA A 517 17.77 2.72 32.57
N MET A 518 19.04 2.36 32.36
CA MET A 518 19.41 1.08 31.72
C MET A 518 19.17 -0.13 32.62
N GLU A 519 19.41 -0.02 33.93
CA GLU A 519 19.07 -1.08 34.88
C GLU A 519 17.57 -1.31 34.97
N SER A 520 16.79 -0.23 34.98
CA SER A 520 15.33 -0.32 34.93
C SER A 520 14.83 -1.00 33.66
N ALA A 521 15.40 -0.66 32.50
CA ALA A 521 15.05 -1.27 31.23
C ALA A 521 15.43 -2.78 31.17
N LYS A 522 16.60 -3.15 31.71
CA LYS A 522 17.00 -4.57 31.82
C LYS A 522 16.06 -5.38 32.68
N LEU A 523 15.64 -4.82 33.82
CA LEU A 523 14.69 -5.47 34.71
C LEU A 523 13.32 -5.65 34.08
N ALA A 524 12.83 -4.65 33.34
CA ALA A 524 11.58 -4.74 32.58
C ALA A 524 11.64 -5.83 31.52
N LYS A 525 12.74 -5.93 30.76
CA LYS A 525 12.96 -6.94 29.73
C LYS A 525 13.07 -8.36 30.30
N ALA A 526 13.74 -8.51 31.46
CA ALA A 526 13.81 -9.80 32.16
C ALA A 526 12.43 -10.27 32.62
N LYS A 527 11.59 -9.34 33.07
CA LYS A 527 10.21 -9.62 33.47
C LYS A 527 9.34 -10.05 32.30
N GLU A 528 9.51 -9.41 31.13
CA GLU A 528 8.84 -9.77 29.89
C GLU A 528 9.23 -11.17 29.41
N LEU A 529 10.54 -11.50 29.42
CA LEU A 529 11.05 -12.83 29.07
C LEU A 529 10.52 -13.90 30.01
N GLY A 530 10.48 -13.65 31.33
CA GLY A 530 9.92 -14.57 32.31
C GLY A 530 8.43 -14.84 32.08
N LEU A 531 7.64 -13.82 31.73
CA LEU A 531 6.24 -13.98 31.33
C LEU A 531 6.09 -14.81 30.06
N GLN A 532 6.96 -14.59 29.07
CA GLN A 532 6.95 -15.34 27.83
C GLN A 532 7.27 -16.84 28.05
N GLU A 533 8.21 -17.17 28.93
CA GLU A 533 8.50 -18.56 29.31
C GLU A 533 7.31 -19.25 29.98
N VAL A 534 6.60 -18.54 30.88
CA VAL A 534 5.39 -19.05 31.53
C VAL A 534 4.30 -19.33 30.50
N ILE A 535 4.08 -18.40 29.56
CA ILE A 535 3.11 -18.56 28.47
C ILE A 535 3.47 -19.76 27.59
N ASN A 536 4.74 -19.92 27.25
CA ASN A 536 5.20 -21.05 26.43
C ASN A 536 5.01 -22.41 27.16
N LYS A 537 5.27 -22.44 28.46
CA LYS A 537 5.04 -23.62 29.27
C LYS A 537 3.55 -24.00 29.34
N MET A 538 2.69 -23.01 29.59
CA MET A 538 1.23 -23.23 29.60
C MET A 538 0.70 -23.74 28.24
N LYS A 539 1.22 -23.20 27.12
CA LYS A 539 0.89 -23.68 25.77
C LYS A 539 1.31 -25.13 25.58
N ALA A 540 2.52 -25.51 26.00
CA ALA A 540 3.02 -26.86 25.89
C ALA A 540 2.17 -27.88 26.71
N GLU A 541 1.80 -27.54 27.92
CA GLU A 541 0.93 -28.34 28.78
C GLU A 541 -0.48 -28.52 28.15
N TYR A 542 -1.06 -27.44 27.63
CA TYR A 542 -2.34 -27.49 26.94
C TYR A 542 -2.30 -28.39 25.69
N MET A 543 -1.23 -28.32 24.91
CA MET A 543 -1.06 -29.17 23.72
C MET A 543 -0.94 -30.65 24.06
N ILE A 544 -0.30 -31.01 25.17
CA ILE A 544 -0.25 -32.38 25.63
C ILE A 544 -1.67 -32.90 25.99
N GLU A 545 -2.46 -32.10 26.68
CA GLU A 545 -3.83 -32.42 27.03
C GLU A 545 -4.72 -32.61 25.78
N VAL A 546 -4.61 -31.72 24.80
CA VAL A 546 -5.33 -31.84 23.52
C VAL A 546 -4.96 -33.11 22.77
N ARG A 547 -3.67 -33.46 22.75
CA ARG A 547 -3.19 -34.70 22.11
C ARG A 547 -3.76 -35.95 22.79
N ASN A 548 -3.81 -35.99 24.12
CA ASN A 548 -4.38 -37.09 24.88
C ASN A 548 -5.87 -37.23 24.58
N ARG A 549 -6.64 -36.13 24.61
CA ARG A 549 -8.08 -36.16 24.28
C ARG A 549 -8.34 -36.61 22.84
N LYS A 550 -7.50 -36.26 21.89
CA LYS A 550 -7.58 -36.75 20.51
C LYS A 550 -7.41 -38.22 20.42
N HIS A 551 -6.43 -38.79 21.15
CA HIS A 551 -6.21 -40.24 21.22
C HIS A 551 -7.42 -40.96 21.79
N ASP A 552 -7.99 -40.44 22.87
CA ASP A 552 -9.14 -41.07 23.56
C ASP A 552 -10.42 -41.07 22.72
N MET A 553 -10.58 -40.07 21.82
CA MET A 553 -11.72 -39.97 20.90
C MET A 553 -11.60 -40.89 19.68
N LYS A 554 -10.39 -41.29 19.27
CA LYS A 554 -10.16 -42.12 18.08
C LYS A 554 -10.80 -43.49 18.18
N THR A 555 -10.74 -44.14 19.35
CA THR A 555 -11.26 -45.47 19.59
C THR A 555 -12.79 -45.55 19.46
N PRO A 556 -13.60 -44.71 20.16
CA PRO A 556 -15.06 -44.75 20.03
C PRO A 556 -15.54 -44.36 18.61
N MET A 557 -14.82 -43.48 17.92
CA MET A 557 -15.15 -43.14 16.53
C MET A 557 -14.93 -44.29 15.57
N THR A 558 -13.87 -45.09 15.75
CA THR A 558 -13.63 -46.29 14.97
C THR A 558 -14.72 -47.35 15.24
N GLN A 559 -15.16 -47.47 16.47
CA GLN A 559 -16.26 -48.37 16.82
C GLN A 559 -17.58 -47.96 16.17
N LEU A 560 -17.89 -46.66 16.15
CA LEU A 560 -19.09 -46.14 15.48
C LEU A 560 -19.05 -46.40 13.96
N ARG A 561 -17.92 -46.21 13.30
CA ARG A 561 -17.75 -46.54 11.87
C ARG A 561 -17.98 -48.01 11.58
N ASN A 562 -17.43 -48.90 12.41
CA ASN A 562 -17.61 -50.32 12.27
C ASN A 562 -19.09 -50.72 12.45
N THR A 563 -19.79 -50.15 13.42
CA THR A 563 -21.23 -50.36 13.65
C THR A 563 -22.07 -49.88 12.46
N LEU A 564 -21.77 -48.73 11.90
CA LEU A 564 -22.46 -48.23 10.69
C LEU A 564 -22.23 -49.13 9.47
N THR A 565 -21.04 -49.72 9.34
CA THR A 565 -20.74 -50.67 8.28
C THR A 565 -21.54 -51.99 8.43
N LEU A 566 -21.72 -52.46 9.67
CA LEU A 566 -22.58 -53.64 9.95
C LEU A 566 -24.04 -53.35 9.68
N LEU A 567 -24.54 -52.17 10.07
CA LEU A 567 -25.92 -51.74 9.78
C LEU A 567 -26.17 -51.60 8.28
N ASP A 568 -25.20 -51.13 7.51
CA ASP A 568 -25.27 -51.06 6.05
C ASP A 568 -25.39 -52.45 5.40
N ALA A 569 -24.60 -53.39 5.88
CA ALA A 569 -24.71 -54.78 5.44
C ALA A 569 -26.08 -55.41 5.79
N PHE A 570 -26.63 -55.11 6.97
CA PHE A 570 -27.95 -55.54 7.40
C PHE A 570 -29.07 -54.93 6.56
N ALA A 571 -28.98 -53.59 6.24
CA ALA A 571 -29.96 -52.89 5.42
C ALA A 571 -30.15 -53.53 4.05
N LYS A 572 -29.08 -54.07 3.44
CA LYS A 572 -29.12 -54.75 2.12
C LYS A 572 -29.91 -56.04 2.12
N GLY A 573 -30.20 -56.63 3.28
CA GLY A 573 -31.01 -57.81 3.43
C GLY A 573 -32.50 -57.57 3.68
N LEU A 574 -32.93 -56.29 3.77
CA LEU A 574 -34.30 -55.91 4.07
C LEU A 574 -35.13 -55.68 2.80
N PRO A 575 -36.51 -55.72 2.87
CA PRO A 575 -37.39 -55.31 1.79
C PRO A 575 -37.10 -53.86 1.36
N GLU A 576 -37.24 -53.53 0.06
CA GLU A 576 -36.77 -52.32 -0.59
C GLU A 576 -37.16 -51.00 0.13
N GLU A 577 -38.44 -50.89 0.54
CA GLU A 577 -38.93 -49.69 1.25
C GLU A 577 -38.29 -49.51 2.64
N GLN A 578 -38.05 -50.60 3.37
CA GLN A 578 -37.42 -50.57 4.69
C GLN A 578 -35.90 -50.35 4.58
N SER A 579 -35.29 -50.96 3.55
CA SER A 579 -33.89 -50.77 3.23
C SER A 579 -33.57 -49.32 2.93
N LEU A 580 -34.39 -48.63 2.08
CA LEU A 580 -34.21 -47.27 1.70
C LEU A 580 -34.31 -46.28 2.88
N LYS A 581 -35.26 -46.52 3.80
CA LYS A 581 -35.43 -45.72 5.01
C LYS A 581 -34.24 -45.89 5.96
N LEU A 582 -33.78 -47.11 6.16
CA LEU A 582 -32.64 -47.39 7.04
C LEU A 582 -31.35 -46.87 6.46
N GLN A 583 -31.15 -46.97 5.13
CA GLN A 583 -30.00 -46.38 4.42
C GLN A 583 -29.93 -44.87 4.66
N GLY A 584 -31.03 -44.15 4.56
CA GLY A 584 -31.07 -42.70 4.81
C GLY A 584 -30.68 -42.32 6.25
N TYR A 585 -30.94 -43.17 7.25
CA TYR A 585 -30.45 -42.96 8.61
C TYR A 585 -28.96 -43.25 8.74
N ILE A 586 -28.46 -44.33 8.14
CA ILE A 586 -27.05 -44.73 8.14
C ILE A 586 -26.20 -43.64 7.51
N ASP A 587 -26.61 -43.09 6.36
CA ASP A 587 -25.89 -42.06 5.65
C ASP A 587 -25.77 -40.76 6.45
N ARG A 588 -26.85 -40.33 7.13
CA ARG A 588 -26.80 -39.18 8.04
C ARG A 588 -25.85 -39.42 9.21
N GLN A 589 -25.85 -40.59 9.81
CA GLN A 589 -24.94 -40.91 10.92
C GLN A 589 -23.51 -41.05 10.45
N ARG A 590 -23.26 -41.55 9.24
CA ARG A 590 -21.94 -41.63 8.62
C ARG A 590 -21.38 -40.25 8.41
N THR A 591 -22.16 -39.32 7.84
CA THR A 591 -21.79 -37.90 7.67
C THR A 591 -21.42 -37.26 9.00
N ALA A 592 -22.22 -37.52 10.07
CA ALA A 592 -21.92 -36.97 11.39
C ALA A 592 -20.62 -37.51 11.98
N VAL A 593 -20.35 -38.82 11.84
CA VAL A 593 -19.09 -39.45 12.31
C VAL A 593 -17.88 -38.95 11.50
N ASP A 594 -18.05 -38.73 10.21
CA ASP A 594 -16.97 -38.19 9.36
C ASP A 594 -16.68 -36.72 9.70
N THR A 595 -17.72 -35.93 9.95
CA THR A 595 -17.56 -34.55 10.45
C THR A 595 -16.85 -34.52 11.81
N LEU A 596 -17.23 -35.39 12.76
CA LEU A 596 -16.55 -35.50 14.04
C LEU A 596 -15.09 -35.97 13.88
N SER A 597 -14.82 -36.86 12.94
CA SER A 597 -13.46 -37.35 12.64
C SER A 597 -12.58 -36.20 12.12
N GLU A 598 -13.15 -35.34 11.29
CA GLU A 598 -12.50 -34.16 10.75
C GLU A 598 -12.20 -33.12 11.84
N ILE A 599 -13.20 -32.86 12.71
CA ILE A 599 -13.03 -31.99 13.87
C ILE A 599 -11.89 -32.49 14.78
N VAL A 600 -11.87 -33.80 15.11
CA VAL A 600 -10.84 -34.37 15.94
C VAL A 600 -9.48 -34.41 15.27
N ARG A 601 -9.43 -34.57 13.95
CA ARG A 601 -8.18 -34.42 13.16
C ARG A 601 -7.59 -33.03 13.30
N HIS A 602 -8.41 -32.02 13.16
CA HIS A 602 -7.97 -30.60 13.21
C HIS A 602 -7.61 -30.10 14.61
N LEU A 603 -8.08 -30.75 15.70
CA LEU A 603 -7.74 -30.35 17.07
C LEU A 603 -6.25 -30.48 17.44
N ALA A 604 -5.44 -31.18 16.67
CA ALA A 604 -4.03 -31.43 17.00
C ALA A 604 -3.00 -31.11 15.91
N ASP A 605 -3.43 -30.66 14.73
CA ASP A 605 -2.52 -30.45 13.59
C ASP A 605 -1.99 -29.03 13.45
N GLU A 606 -2.10 -28.19 14.50
CA GLU A 606 -1.81 -26.75 14.42
C GLU A 606 -0.34 -26.36 14.54
N GLU A 607 0.59 -27.30 14.75
CA GLU A 607 2.01 -26.92 14.96
C GLU A 607 3.04 -27.79 14.21
N THR A 608 2.66 -28.71 13.36
CA THR A 608 3.64 -29.39 12.51
C THR A 608 3.61 -28.83 11.11
N PHE A 609 4.55 -27.91 10.84
CA PHE A 609 4.79 -27.45 9.48
C PHE A 609 5.62 -28.49 8.71
N ALA A 610 5.33 -28.63 7.42
CA ALA A 610 6.08 -29.53 6.55
C ALA A 610 7.52 -28.99 6.32
N THR A 611 8.43 -29.90 5.96
CA THR A 611 9.79 -29.52 5.61
C THR A 611 9.75 -28.55 4.41
N PRO A 612 10.35 -27.36 4.51
CA PRO A 612 10.38 -26.41 3.41
C PRO A 612 11.14 -26.96 2.20
N GLU A 613 10.55 -26.83 1.03
CA GLU A 613 11.14 -27.17 -0.27
C GLU A 613 10.97 -25.99 -1.24
N ALA A 614 11.75 -25.95 -2.32
CA ALA A 614 11.53 -24.98 -3.39
C ALA A 614 10.24 -25.38 -4.13
N LEU A 615 9.20 -24.57 -4.01
CA LEU A 615 7.86 -24.85 -4.49
C LEU A 615 7.43 -23.85 -5.53
N ASP A 616 7.09 -24.32 -6.72
CA ASP A 616 6.44 -23.47 -7.73
C ASP A 616 4.94 -23.37 -7.40
N ILE A 617 4.53 -22.17 -7.00
CA ILE A 617 3.15 -21.92 -6.58
C ILE A 617 2.22 -21.60 -7.74
N ASP A 618 2.72 -21.20 -8.93
CA ASP A 618 1.91 -20.95 -10.12
C ASP A 618 1.16 -22.21 -10.55
N ASP A 619 1.88 -23.31 -10.74
CA ASP A 619 1.30 -24.59 -11.13
C ASP A 619 0.26 -25.11 -10.13
N ILE A 620 0.51 -24.90 -8.84
CA ILE A 620 -0.41 -25.34 -7.79
C ILE A 620 -1.67 -24.50 -7.78
N LEU A 621 -1.56 -23.17 -7.88
CA LEU A 621 -2.72 -22.28 -7.92
C LEU A 621 -3.58 -22.53 -9.14
N ARG A 622 -2.99 -22.78 -10.29
CA ARG A 622 -3.67 -23.17 -11.53
C ARG A 622 -4.50 -24.45 -11.36
N SER A 623 -4.04 -25.40 -10.54
CA SER A 623 -4.76 -26.65 -10.29
C SER A 623 -6.07 -26.49 -9.50
N PHE A 624 -6.34 -25.32 -8.94
CA PHE A 624 -7.60 -25.00 -8.25
C PHE A 624 -8.70 -24.46 -9.15
N GLU A 625 -8.44 -24.25 -10.43
CA GLU A 625 -9.49 -23.84 -11.39
C GLU A 625 -10.60 -24.86 -11.42
N GLU A 626 -11.81 -24.43 -11.16
CA GLU A 626 -13.01 -25.26 -11.09
C GLU A 626 -14.22 -24.48 -11.59
N LYS A 627 -15.10 -25.16 -12.32
CA LYS A 627 -16.41 -24.62 -12.71
C LYS A 627 -17.50 -25.63 -12.46
N ASN A 628 -18.53 -25.22 -11.74
CA ASN A 628 -19.73 -26.02 -11.50
C ASN A 628 -21.00 -25.17 -11.56
N ASP A 629 -22.17 -25.74 -11.33
CA ASP A 629 -23.45 -25.02 -11.40
C ASP A 629 -23.62 -23.93 -10.34
N ARG A 630 -22.82 -23.92 -9.28
CA ARG A 630 -22.95 -23.05 -8.12
C ARG A 630 -21.88 -21.95 -8.09
N TYR A 631 -20.66 -22.27 -8.48
CA TYR A 631 -19.54 -21.31 -8.46
C TYR A 631 -18.47 -21.66 -9.47
N GLU A 632 -17.62 -20.68 -9.72
CA GLU A 632 -16.45 -20.79 -10.60
C GLU A 632 -15.22 -20.25 -9.87
N ILE A 633 -14.10 -20.99 -9.96
CA ILE A 633 -12.78 -20.56 -9.47
C ILE A 633 -11.90 -20.30 -10.69
N ILE A 634 -11.41 -19.07 -10.78
CA ILE A 634 -10.59 -18.60 -11.90
C ILE A 634 -9.23 -18.20 -11.36
N TYR A 635 -8.16 -18.68 -12.00
CA TYR A 635 -6.79 -18.34 -11.65
C TYR A 635 -6.11 -17.51 -12.74
N MET A 636 -5.24 -16.57 -12.32
CA MET A 636 -4.47 -15.73 -13.23
C MET A 636 -3.12 -15.36 -12.63
N ALA A 637 -2.06 -15.48 -13.43
CA ALA A 637 -0.71 -15.02 -13.09
C ALA A 637 -0.35 -13.78 -13.90
N ASP A 638 0.36 -12.84 -13.27
CA ASP A 638 1.03 -11.74 -13.96
C ASP A 638 2.34 -12.26 -14.57
N GLU A 639 2.23 -12.83 -15.77
CA GLU A 639 3.37 -13.44 -16.48
C GLU A 639 4.49 -12.44 -16.76
N VAL A 640 4.19 -11.15 -16.90
CA VAL A 640 5.20 -10.11 -17.14
C VAL A 640 6.03 -9.92 -15.86
N ALA A 641 5.37 -9.77 -14.73
CA ALA A 641 6.04 -9.60 -13.44
C ALA A 641 6.84 -10.86 -13.03
N LEU A 642 6.34 -12.05 -13.35
CA LEU A 642 7.04 -13.32 -13.09
C LEU A 642 8.31 -13.45 -13.96
N ASN A 643 8.25 -13.05 -15.23
CA ASN A 643 9.41 -13.07 -16.13
C ASN A 643 10.49 -12.04 -15.74
N GLU A 644 10.13 -10.95 -15.06
CA GLU A 644 11.09 -9.94 -14.59
C GLU A 644 11.93 -10.41 -13.39
N ILE A 645 11.46 -11.41 -12.62
CA ILE A 645 12.16 -11.89 -11.42
C ILE A 645 13.06 -13.11 -11.72
N GLY A 646 12.85 -13.82 -12.81
CA GLY A 646 13.56 -15.03 -13.22
C GLY A 646 12.65 -15.94 -14.04
N ASP A 647 13.12 -16.87 -14.74
CA ASP A 647 12.50 -17.91 -15.63
C ASP A 647 10.97 -18.04 -15.73
N GLY A 648 10.19 -17.03 -15.34
CA GLY A 648 8.73 -17.02 -15.35
C GLY A 648 8.07 -17.94 -14.31
N ARG A 649 8.82 -18.43 -13.30
CA ARG A 649 8.33 -19.32 -12.25
C ARG A 649 8.15 -18.59 -10.93
N ALA A 650 7.15 -19.00 -10.15
CA ALA A 650 6.87 -18.44 -8.84
C ALA A 650 7.37 -19.36 -7.72
N ILE A 651 8.67 -19.30 -7.42
CA ILE A 651 9.31 -20.19 -6.46
C ILE A 651 9.31 -19.59 -5.05
N VAL A 652 8.73 -20.33 -4.08
CA VAL A 652 8.77 -20.03 -2.65
C VAL A 652 9.44 -21.16 -1.88
N LYS A 653 10.07 -20.87 -0.73
CA LYS A 653 10.61 -21.90 0.16
C LYS A 653 9.57 -22.30 1.21
N MET A 654 8.75 -23.29 0.90
CA MET A 654 7.59 -23.66 1.71
C MET A 654 7.25 -25.15 1.55
N GLY A 655 6.64 -25.76 2.56
CA GLY A 655 6.14 -27.12 2.43
C GLY A 655 4.87 -27.18 1.57
N LYS A 656 4.84 -28.08 0.57
CA LYS A 656 3.71 -28.22 -0.36
C LYS A 656 2.37 -28.46 0.36
N SER A 657 2.36 -29.30 1.39
CA SER A 657 1.14 -29.59 2.16
C SER A 657 0.62 -28.36 2.92
N ASP A 658 1.52 -27.50 3.40
CA ASP A 658 1.13 -26.27 4.10
C ASP A 658 0.59 -25.22 3.11
N PHE A 659 1.19 -25.12 1.93
CA PHE A 659 0.66 -24.25 0.87
C PHE A 659 -0.74 -24.68 0.44
N LEU A 660 -0.94 -25.96 0.17
CA LEU A 660 -2.27 -26.52 -0.15
C LEU A 660 -3.28 -26.26 1.00
N ARG A 661 -2.85 -26.40 2.24
CA ARG A 661 -3.67 -26.15 3.43
C ARG A 661 -4.04 -24.68 3.55
N LEU A 662 -3.11 -23.76 3.26
CA LEU A 662 -3.34 -22.32 3.20
C LEU A 662 -4.42 -21.98 2.17
N VAL A 663 -4.23 -22.41 0.92
CA VAL A 663 -5.16 -22.12 -0.18
C VAL A 663 -6.53 -22.74 0.07
N ASN A 664 -6.60 -24.01 0.49
CA ASN A 664 -7.86 -24.69 0.80
C ASN A 664 -8.65 -24.02 1.93
N ASN A 665 -7.99 -23.46 2.95
CA ASN A 665 -8.69 -22.72 4.00
C ASN A 665 -9.32 -21.42 3.48
N ILE A 666 -8.65 -20.71 2.58
CA ILE A 666 -9.18 -19.47 2.01
C ILE A 666 -10.36 -19.79 1.07
N ILE A 667 -10.18 -20.74 0.15
CA ILE A 667 -11.23 -21.17 -0.78
C ILE A 667 -12.42 -21.76 0.00
N GLY A 668 -12.16 -22.63 0.97
CA GLY A 668 -13.19 -23.24 1.79
C GLY A 668 -14.01 -22.20 2.56
N ASN A 669 -13.39 -21.16 3.09
CA ASN A 669 -14.09 -20.07 3.76
C ASN A 669 -14.99 -19.28 2.78
N ALA A 670 -14.53 -19.04 1.56
CA ALA A 670 -15.34 -18.37 0.53
C ALA A 670 -16.58 -19.20 0.17
N ILE A 671 -16.41 -20.52 -0.05
CA ILE A 671 -17.50 -21.42 -0.43
C ILE A 671 -18.49 -21.62 0.74
N GLN A 672 -18.00 -21.82 1.96
CA GLN A 672 -18.86 -22.14 3.11
C GLN A 672 -19.56 -20.92 3.69
N HIS A 673 -18.93 -19.76 3.68
CA HIS A 673 -19.41 -18.57 4.37
C HIS A 673 -19.79 -17.42 3.42
N GLY A 674 -19.20 -17.38 2.22
CA GLY A 674 -19.48 -16.39 1.19
C GLY A 674 -20.62 -16.81 0.27
N PHE A 675 -20.64 -18.05 -0.21
CA PHE A 675 -21.59 -18.54 -1.22
C PHE A 675 -22.85 -19.12 -0.58
N VAL A 676 -23.66 -18.26 0.01
CA VAL A 676 -24.79 -18.68 0.86
C VAL A 676 -26.14 -18.81 0.12
N ASP A 677 -26.29 -18.16 -1.04
CA ASP A 677 -27.52 -18.17 -1.84
C ASP A 677 -27.39 -19.18 -3.00
N ASN A 678 -28.21 -20.22 -3.00
CA ASN A 678 -28.16 -21.27 -4.03
C ASN A 678 -28.79 -20.82 -5.38
N THR A 679 -29.35 -19.61 -5.46
CA THR A 679 -29.91 -19.04 -6.69
C THR A 679 -28.91 -18.16 -7.44
N VAL A 680 -27.75 -17.86 -6.84
CA VAL A 680 -26.70 -17.01 -7.38
C VAL A 680 -25.50 -17.86 -7.80
N HIS A 681 -24.96 -17.60 -8.98
CA HIS A 681 -23.68 -18.18 -9.38
C HIS A 681 -22.54 -17.29 -8.85
N TYR A 682 -21.61 -17.88 -8.10
CA TYR A 682 -20.53 -17.15 -7.44
C TYR A 682 -19.21 -17.27 -8.21
N GLY A 683 -18.36 -16.23 -8.09
CA GLY A 683 -17.00 -16.23 -8.59
C GLY A 683 -15.97 -16.10 -7.48
N LEU A 684 -14.91 -16.90 -7.55
CA LEU A 684 -13.69 -16.73 -6.76
C LEU A 684 -12.53 -16.54 -7.72
N PHE A 685 -11.90 -15.39 -7.68
CA PHE A 685 -10.76 -15.04 -8.51
C PHE A 685 -9.48 -15.15 -7.68
N ILE A 686 -8.50 -15.89 -8.18
CA ILE A 686 -7.18 -16.04 -7.60
C ILE A 686 -6.19 -15.38 -8.55
N SER A 687 -5.42 -14.39 -8.10
CA SER A 687 -4.38 -13.78 -8.91
C SER A 687 -3.02 -13.87 -8.21
N LEU A 688 -1.97 -14.11 -9.02
CA LEU A 688 -0.58 -14.13 -8.59
C LEU A 688 0.17 -13.00 -9.28
N SER A 689 0.81 -12.16 -8.48
CA SER A 689 1.62 -11.03 -8.94
C SER A 689 2.86 -10.85 -8.07
N VAL A 690 3.70 -9.89 -8.40
CA VAL A 690 4.88 -9.52 -7.62
C VAL A 690 4.70 -8.12 -7.08
N ALA A 691 4.87 -7.97 -5.77
CA ALA A 691 4.81 -6.68 -5.11
C ALA A 691 5.82 -6.63 -3.95
N ASP A 692 6.54 -5.52 -3.83
CA ASP A 692 7.49 -5.26 -2.73
C ASP A 692 8.57 -6.36 -2.56
N GLY A 693 9.00 -7.01 -3.64
CA GLY A 693 9.97 -8.10 -3.58
C GLY A 693 9.43 -9.42 -3.00
N ALA A 694 8.12 -9.61 -3.01
CA ALA A 694 7.43 -10.82 -2.59
C ALA A 694 6.36 -11.22 -3.62
N PHE A 695 5.97 -12.50 -3.62
CA PHE A 695 4.79 -12.94 -4.34
C PHE A 695 3.53 -12.50 -3.59
N MET A 696 2.61 -11.86 -4.30
CA MET A 696 1.30 -11.49 -3.83
C MET A 696 0.25 -12.41 -4.45
N ILE A 697 -0.39 -13.21 -3.63
CA ILE A 697 -1.53 -14.06 -4.01
C ILE A 697 -2.80 -13.38 -3.50
N ARG A 698 -3.69 -12.98 -4.40
CA ARG A 698 -4.94 -12.33 -4.05
C ARG A 698 -6.13 -13.23 -4.38
N PHE A 699 -6.99 -13.43 -3.40
CA PHE A 699 -8.25 -14.16 -3.53
C PHE A 699 -9.40 -13.16 -3.41
N VAL A 700 -10.23 -13.05 -4.44
CA VAL A 700 -11.39 -12.14 -4.49
C VAL A 700 -12.64 -12.95 -4.73
N ASN A 701 -13.62 -12.88 -3.84
CA ASN A 701 -14.90 -13.53 -4.06
C ASN A 701 -16.07 -12.53 -3.96
N ASN A 702 -17.11 -12.77 -4.77
CA ASN A 702 -18.33 -11.97 -4.84
C ASN A 702 -19.45 -12.49 -3.92
N GLY A 703 -19.11 -13.29 -2.93
CA GLY A 703 -20.05 -13.82 -1.95
C GLY A 703 -20.49 -12.80 -0.90
N LYS A 704 -21.08 -13.30 0.18
CA LYS A 704 -21.46 -12.47 1.33
C LYS A 704 -20.23 -11.72 1.85
N PRO A 705 -20.32 -10.40 2.09
CA PRO A 705 -19.21 -9.61 2.61
C PRO A 705 -18.81 -10.07 4.02
N LEU A 706 -17.62 -9.68 4.46
CA LEU A 706 -17.16 -9.95 5.82
C LEU A 706 -18.14 -9.37 6.86
N PRO A 707 -18.34 -10.07 7.99
CA PRO A 707 -19.12 -9.52 9.09
C PRO A 707 -18.55 -8.19 9.58
N GLU A 708 -19.43 -7.28 10.00
CA GLU A 708 -19.05 -5.99 10.56
C GLU A 708 -18.02 -6.17 11.71
N GLY A 709 -16.93 -5.42 11.64
CA GLY A 709 -15.83 -5.49 12.60
C GLY A 709 -14.90 -6.70 12.46
N MET A 710 -14.98 -7.47 11.37
CA MET A 710 -14.01 -8.51 11.03
C MET A 710 -12.82 -7.86 10.30
N ASP A 711 -11.68 -7.82 10.97
CA ASP A 711 -10.40 -7.32 10.45
C ASP A 711 -9.32 -8.41 10.45
N LYS A 712 -8.12 -8.09 9.96
CA LYS A 712 -6.95 -8.97 9.95
C LYS A 712 -6.69 -9.61 11.33
N ALA A 713 -6.74 -8.82 12.40
CA ALA A 713 -6.45 -9.29 13.74
C ALA A 713 -7.49 -10.31 14.20
N ARG A 714 -8.78 -10.00 14.03
CA ARG A 714 -9.90 -10.89 14.38
C ARG A 714 -9.97 -12.13 13.52
N TYR A 715 -9.72 -12.01 12.22
CA TYR A 715 -9.70 -13.17 11.31
C TYR A 715 -8.62 -14.17 11.70
N GLY A 716 -7.43 -13.69 12.09
CA GLY A 716 -6.34 -14.54 12.55
C GLY A 716 -6.49 -15.09 13.97
N MET A 717 -7.54 -14.73 14.71
CA MET A 717 -7.80 -15.26 16.05
C MET A 717 -8.56 -16.59 15.98
N LYS A 718 -8.08 -17.59 16.72
CA LYS A 718 -8.75 -18.88 16.85
C LYS A 718 -10.11 -18.76 17.54
N GLY A 719 -11.13 -19.38 16.97
CA GLY A 719 -12.49 -19.41 17.52
C GLY A 719 -13.33 -18.15 17.25
N VAL A 720 -12.79 -17.14 16.54
CA VAL A 720 -13.55 -15.97 16.13
C VAL A 720 -14.36 -16.29 14.88
N LYS A 721 -15.66 -16.05 14.94
CA LYS A 721 -16.60 -16.27 13.83
C LYS A 721 -17.66 -15.18 13.76
N GLY A 722 -18.23 -14.98 12.58
CA GLY A 722 -19.39 -14.10 12.40
C GLY A 722 -20.62 -14.66 13.13
N LYS A 723 -21.58 -13.80 13.50
CA LYS A 723 -22.79 -14.17 14.27
C LYS A 723 -23.60 -15.31 13.62
N ASP A 724 -23.57 -15.44 12.30
CA ASP A 724 -24.34 -16.41 11.51
C ASP A 724 -23.50 -17.60 10.97
N SER A 725 -22.21 -17.69 11.34
CA SER A 725 -21.30 -18.72 10.83
C SER A 725 -21.47 -20.05 11.57
N GLN A 726 -21.69 -21.13 10.84
CA GLN A 726 -21.74 -22.51 11.39
C GLN A 726 -20.35 -23.14 11.58
N GLY A 727 -19.27 -22.53 11.09
CA GLY A 727 -17.90 -23.03 11.21
C GLY A 727 -17.29 -22.85 12.61
N GLN A 728 -16.14 -23.48 12.85
CA GLN A 728 -15.44 -23.42 14.16
C GLN A 728 -14.58 -22.17 14.36
N GLY A 729 -14.42 -21.32 13.32
CA GLY A 729 -13.58 -20.11 13.38
C GLY A 729 -12.07 -20.41 13.44
N THR A 730 -11.62 -21.54 12.91
CA THR A 730 -10.18 -21.93 12.91
C THR A 730 -9.47 -21.63 11.59
N GLY A 731 -10.20 -21.48 10.49
CA GLY A 731 -9.60 -21.28 9.15
C GLY A 731 -8.68 -20.08 9.06
N GLY A 732 -9.09 -18.95 9.63
CA GLY A 732 -8.27 -17.72 9.63
C GLY A 732 -6.99 -17.84 10.45
N SER A 733 -7.03 -18.54 11.60
CA SER A 733 -5.83 -18.79 12.40
C SER A 733 -4.84 -19.71 11.71
N VAL A 734 -5.32 -20.66 10.89
CA VAL A 734 -4.47 -21.51 10.04
C VAL A 734 -3.78 -20.69 8.97
N VAL A 735 -4.51 -19.80 8.27
CA VAL A 735 -3.95 -18.89 7.28
C VAL A 735 -2.84 -18.04 7.91
N LYS A 736 -3.12 -17.42 9.05
CA LYS A 736 -2.15 -16.65 9.82
C LYS A 736 -0.91 -17.47 10.18
N GLY A 737 -1.10 -18.62 10.85
CA GLY A 737 0.00 -19.43 11.35
C GLY A 737 0.93 -19.94 10.25
N ILE A 738 0.38 -20.38 9.11
CA ILE A 738 1.17 -20.82 7.97
C ILE A 738 1.93 -19.63 7.36
N THR A 739 1.24 -18.54 7.10
CA THR A 739 1.86 -17.36 6.44
C THR A 739 3.01 -16.80 7.27
N GLU A 740 2.79 -16.60 8.58
CA GLU A 740 3.82 -16.09 9.51
C GLU A 740 5.01 -17.06 9.65
N HIS A 741 4.74 -18.39 9.66
CA HIS A 741 5.80 -19.41 9.77
C HIS A 741 6.81 -19.33 8.61
N TYR A 742 6.33 -19.11 7.40
CA TYR A 742 7.18 -19.01 6.21
C TYR A 742 7.63 -17.56 5.89
N GLY A 743 7.54 -16.64 6.88
CA GLY A 743 8.04 -15.27 6.75
C GLY A 743 7.22 -14.36 5.85
N GLY A 744 6.00 -14.79 5.55
CA GLY A 744 5.04 -14.02 4.77
C GLY A 744 4.11 -13.16 5.65
N ASP A 745 3.15 -12.52 5.00
CA ASP A 745 2.07 -11.76 5.63
C ASP A 745 0.74 -11.99 4.89
N TYR A 746 -0.37 -11.72 5.54
CA TYR A 746 -1.69 -11.80 4.91
C TYR A 746 -2.53 -10.60 5.28
N ASP A 747 -3.54 -10.30 4.49
CA ASP A 747 -4.56 -9.31 4.82
C ASP A 747 -5.95 -9.81 4.40
N ILE A 748 -7.00 -9.30 5.05
CA ILE A 748 -8.38 -9.58 4.70
C ILE A 748 -9.24 -8.34 4.86
N TYR A 749 -10.04 -8.04 3.85
CA TYR A 749 -10.91 -6.87 3.84
C TYR A 749 -12.07 -7.05 2.86
N THR A 750 -13.06 -6.19 2.98
CA THR A 750 -14.15 -6.08 2.00
C THR A 750 -13.86 -4.89 1.08
N LYS A 751 -14.01 -5.06 -0.23
CA LYS A 751 -13.86 -4.01 -1.25
C LYS A 751 -15.17 -3.82 -2.00
N GLY A 752 -15.55 -2.56 -2.32
CA GLY A 752 -16.77 -2.20 -3.04
C GLY A 752 -17.69 -1.27 -2.23
N THR A 753 -18.71 -0.70 -2.87
CA THR A 753 -19.71 0.20 -2.27
C THR A 753 -21.01 -0.55 -1.96
N ASP A 754 -21.95 0.09 -1.24
CA ASP A 754 -23.25 -0.46 -0.86
C ASP A 754 -24.00 -1.03 -2.07
N GLY A 755 -24.12 -2.37 -2.08
CA GLY A 755 -24.78 -3.17 -3.13
C GLY A 755 -23.86 -4.13 -3.89
N LYS A 756 -22.53 -3.95 -3.89
CA LYS A 756 -21.55 -4.87 -4.48
C LYS A 756 -20.26 -4.86 -3.66
N GLN A 757 -20.19 -5.78 -2.73
CA GLN A 757 -19.02 -5.94 -1.88
C GLN A 757 -18.33 -7.27 -2.20
N PHE A 758 -17.01 -7.23 -2.34
CA PHE A 758 -16.16 -8.39 -2.54
C PHE A 758 -15.36 -8.64 -1.27
N THR A 759 -15.24 -9.89 -0.87
CA THR A 759 -14.27 -10.27 0.15
C THR A 759 -12.92 -10.52 -0.52
N VAL A 760 -11.88 -9.85 -0.05
CA VAL A 760 -10.51 -9.97 -0.53
C VAL A 760 -9.64 -10.56 0.57
N VAL A 761 -8.83 -11.57 0.21
CA VAL A 761 -7.76 -12.11 1.05
C VAL A 761 -6.47 -11.99 0.26
N ASP A 762 -5.52 -11.23 0.79
CA ASP A 762 -4.18 -11.08 0.23
C ASP A 762 -3.19 -11.90 1.04
N VAL A 763 -2.33 -12.67 0.38
CA VAL A 763 -1.24 -13.43 0.98
C VAL A 763 0.06 -13.01 0.32
N LYS A 764 1.03 -12.56 1.12
CA LYS A 764 2.39 -12.26 0.67
C LYS A 764 3.35 -13.37 1.09
N LEU A 765 4.13 -13.89 0.16
CA LEU A 765 5.15 -14.91 0.43
C LEU A 765 6.52 -14.44 -0.11
N PRO A 766 7.61 -14.63 0.64
CA PRO A 766 8.95 -14.27 0.19
C PRO A 766 9.34 -15.04 -1.09
N ILE A 767 9.95 -14.32 -2.04
CA ILE A 767 10.55 -14.94 -3.22
C ILE A 767 11.75 -15.76 -2.77
N TYR A 768 11.83 -17.01 -3.21
CA TYR A 768 12.99 -17.85 -3.00
C TYR A 768 13.87 -17.82 -4.26
N GLN A 769 15.11 -17.38 -4.10
CA GLN A 769 16.17 -17.50 -5.10
C GLN A 769 17.14 -18.55 -4.58
N GLU A 770 17.45 -19.56 -5.37
CA GLU A 770 18.55 -20.47 -5.04
C GLU A 770 19.86 -19.65 -5.11
N ASP A 771 20.61 -19.67 -4.03
CA ASP A 771 21.98 -19.11 -4.05
C ASP A 771 22.79 -19.90 -5.10
N GLU A 772 23.25 -19.22 -6.18
CA GLU A 772 24.20 -19.77 -7.13
C GLU A 772 25.55 -20.06 -6.49
#